data_e17d34ba53ff6b7a6eab5e24e32df066
#
_entry.id   e17d34ba53ff6b7a6eab5e24e32df066
#
_cell.length_a   1.000
_cell.length_b   1.000
_cell.length_c   1.000
_cell.angle_alpha   90.00
_cell.angle_beta   90.00
_cell.angle_gamma   90.00
#
_symmetry.space_group_name_H-M   'P 1'
#
loop_
_entity.id
_entity.type
_entity.pdbx_description
1 polymer ?
#
loop_
_entity_poly.entity_id
_entity_poly.type
_entity_poly.pdbx_seq_one_letter_code
_entity_poly.pdbx_strand_id
1 'polypeptide(L)'
;MLSCAIAAAARGSAAPVILVTALPKLVPRSLCRDRTDAGAPSCDVVVDRMTGVPPALRMYLFGPFTLLGPDGEELTPKSRKSRAILAMLAVAPRGSRSRVWLRDKLWSDRGEDQASASLRQALLDIRKSLGPRAAHVLTADKNTVSLDLAAVSVDALEFASRERRGEEAGTTEHFLEGIDVRDPEFEDWLSLERQSWFARLEEAGFEADLAPRPAPSEARREASQAVPRTSPPATPQGPSQGIARPEDEAGWRVAMMPPVILGGDPAAAVLQADVQRALRRALMETGDLRLVDIGPLGFGDTGLAGGALAARLPELIHLSVQVRVLSDVSYFRLGIVLQNPADNGLVWADEMVVPRREAATEASFAMPLIVRATEEAMLYFLRRHGGEAAEADGRIAAAVASMFRLARGDLDRSEQILRRHLDRTPTAQGYAWLAFLNTFRVGQRFNPADAPLIEETQHLARRALALEPGNALVSALVGHIHSYLFGEFDYAAALFEQSLRVNPAQTLAWDLYAMLHAYAGQPKRALAMARWARHLGAFSPHRYYFETTRAITGNFSGDHRTAIDAGQSALAERPDFNSLLRVLVSSNAHLDRPDEARLFLERLLQVEPNFSIASLREGGYPGLDTEGGRHFLDGLMKAGVRRH
;
A
#
# COMPACT_ATOMS: atom_id res chain seq x y z
N MET A 1 -21.12 -39.13 21.53
CA MET A 1 -22.24 -39.88 20.91
C MET A 1 -22.81 -38.95 19.85
N LEU A 2 -22.82 -39.15 18.69
CA LEU A 2 -22.81 -40.05 17.54
C LEU A 2 -22.30 -39.18 16.36
N SER A 3 -21.31 -39.42 15.65
CA SER A 3 -20.83 -40.54 14.80
C SER A 3 -21.82 -40.99 13.72
N CYS A 4 -21.33 -40.88 12.46
CA CYS A 4 -21.75 -41.53 11.21
C CYS A 4 -23.00 -40.96 10.52
N ALA A 5 -22.99 -40.73 9.20
CA ALA A 5 -22.55 -41.64 8.14
C ALA A 5 -22.33 -40.89 6.82
N ILE A 6 -21.29 -41.33 6.13
CA ILE A 6 -21.03 -41.18 4.69
C ILE A 6 -21.84 -42.25 3.94
N ALA A 7 -22.43 -41.93 2.78
CA ALA A 7 -22.25 -42.67 1.54
C ALA A 7 -23.32 -42.34 0.49
N ALA A 8 -22.79 -41.88 -0.64
CA ALA A 8 -23.06 -42.32 -2.00
C ALA A 8 -24.51 -42.36 -2.54
N ALA A 9 -24.74 -41.58 -3.60
CA ALA A 9 -25.18 -42.19 -4.85
C ALA A 9 -25.08 -41.15 -6.00
N ALA A 10 -24.29 -41.49 -6.99
CA ALA A 10 -24.31 -40.90 -8.32
C ALA A 10 -25.59 -41.32 -9.05
N ARG A 11 -26.18 -40.40 -9.82
CA ARG A 11 -26.71 -40.57 -11.18
C ARG A 11 -27.61 -39.39 -11.60
N GLY A 12 -27.15 -38.66 -12.58
CA GLY A 12 -27.76 -38.17 -13.79
C GLY A 12 -29.18 -37.62 -13.75
N SER A 13 -29.28 -36.35 -14.04
CA SER A 13 -30.34 -35.86 -14.96
C SER A 13 -30.10 -34.36 -15.28
N ALA A 14 -30.10 -34.09 -16.55
CA ALA A 14 -30.16 -32.90 -17.37
C ALA A 14 -30.69 -31.61 -16.74
N ALA A 15 -30.10 -30.54 -17.25
CA ALA A 15 -30.46 -29.12 -17.13
C ALA A 15 -31.94 -28.80 -17.45
N PRO A 16 -32.40 -27.62 -17.07
CA PRO A 16 -32.65 -26.67 -18.16
C PRO A 16 -32.06 -25.26 -17.96
N VAL A 17 -31.47 -24.81 -19.02
CA VAL A 17 -31.19 -23.42 -19.36
C VAL A 17 -32.50 -22.62 -19.31
N ILE A 18 -32.60 -21.61 -18.46
CA ILE A 18 -33.65 -20.60 -18.56
C ILE A 18 -33.03 -19.35 -19.15
N LEU A 19 -33.27 -19.18 -20.42
CA LEU A 19 -33.13 -17.92 -21.17
C LEU A 19 -34.24 -16.99 -20.71
N VAL A 20 -33.93 -15.85 -20.08
CA VAL A 20 -34.89 -14.77 -19.88
C VAL A 20 -34.53 -13.62 -20.79
N THR A 21 -35.12 -13.65 -21.97
CA THR A 21 -35.34 -12.48 -22.82
C THR A 21 -36.58 -11.77 -22.35
N ALA A 22 -36.49 -10.52 -21.92
CA ALA A 22 -37.63 -9.62 -21.84
C ALA A 22 -37.18 -8.17 -22.11
N LEU A 23 -37.42 -7.74 -23.32
CA LEU A 23 -37.50 -6.34 -23.72
C LEU A 23 -38.89 -5.79 -23.30
N PRO A 24 -38.98 -4.56 -22.81
CA PRO A 24 -40.27 -3.90 -22.69
C PRO A 24 -40.64 -3.17 -23.98
N LYS A 25 -41.87 -3.41 -24.43
CA LYS A 25 -42.53 -2.69 -25.49
C LYS A 25 -43.30 -1.48 -24.93
N LEU A 26 -43.36 -0.45 -25.80
CA LEU A 26 -44.48 0.47 -26.02
C LEU A 26 -44.56 1.75 -25.18
N VAL A 27 -44.17 2.84 -25.84
CA VAL A 27 -44.81 4.15 -25.71
C VAL A 27 -45.47 4.48 -27.06
N PRO A 28 -46.77 4.96 -27.10
CA PRO A 28 -47.52 5.15 -28.34
C PRO A 28 -47.14 6.46 -29.04
N ARG A 29 -46.93 6.33 -30.33
CA ARG A 29 -46.90 7.45 -31.28
C ARG A 29 -48.36 7.91 -31.54
N SER A 30 -48.72 9.09 -31.07
CA SER A 30 -49.78 9.89 -31.67
C SER A 30 -49.66 11.33 -31.18
N LEU A 31 -49.36 12.23 -32.08
CA LEU A 31 -49.63 13.66 -32.18
C LEU A 31 -48.44 14.39 -32.81
N CYS A 32 -48.27 14.17 -34.10
CA CYS A 32 -47.67 15.16 -34.99
C CYS A 32 -48.57 15.21 -36.23
N ARG A 33 -49.41 16.21 -36.29
CA ARG A 33 -50.00 16.70 -37.54
C ARG A 33 -49.89 18.20 -37.60
N ASP A 34 -49.25 18.62 -38.68
CA ASP A 34 -49.36 19.85 -39.43
C ASP A 34 -48.94 21.19 -38.80
N ARG A 35 -47.80 21.70 -39.27
CA ARG A 35 -47.78 22.94 -40.09
C ARG A 35 -46.41 23.17 -40.72
N THR A 36 -46.46 23.30 -42.04
CA THR A 36 -45.45 23.83 -42.96
C THR A 36 -45.15 25.30 -42.65
N ASP A 37 -43.88 25.69 -42.61
CA ASP A 37 -43.16 26.61 -43.46
C ASP A 37 -41.93 27.27 -42.75
N ALA A 38 -40.87 27.38 -43.53
CA ALA A 38 -39.78 28.33 -43.47
C ALA A 38 -38.63 28.10 -42.49
N GLY A 39 -37.50 27.66 -43.04
CA GLY A 39 -36.17 28.08 -42.59
C GLY A 39 -35.53 27.24 -41.51
N ALA A 40 -34.99 26.06 -41.86
CA ALA A 40 -34.09 25.32 -40.99
C ALA A 40 -32.66 25.93 -40.98
N PRO A 41 -32.11 26.28 -39.86
CA PRO A 41 -30.65 26.28 -39.66
C PRO A 41 -30.20 24.91 -39.10
N SER A 42 -29.08 24.49 -39.61
CA SER A 42 -28.40 23.21 -39.36
C SER A 42 -28.29 22.82 -37.89
N CYS A 43 -28.39 21.51 -37.61
CA CYS A 43 -28.32 20.88 -36.29
C CYS A 43 -26.97 20.96 -35.58
N ASP A 44 -26.04 21.80 -36.01
CA ASP A 44 -24.66 21.86 -35.43
C ASP A 44 -24.40 23.05 -34.49
N VAL A 45 -25.43 23.77 -34.02
CA VAL A 45 -25.26 24.97 -33.16
C VAL A 45 -26.06 24.90 -31.83
N VAL A 46 -26.53 23.75 -31.39
CA VAL A 46 -27.34 23.66 -30.15
C VAL A 46 -26.64 22.92 -28.99
N VAL A 47 -25.34 22.62 -29.06
CA VAL A 47 -24.64 22.00 -27.94
C VAL A 47 -23.79 23.01 -27.11
N ASP A 48 -23.69 24.28 -27.50
CA ASP A 48 -22.80 25.25 -26.85
C ASP A 48 -23.52 26.39 -26.10
N ARG A 49 -24.74 26.20 -25.63
CA ARG A 49 -25.44 27.22 -24.80
C ARG A 49 -26.27 26.65 -23.66
N MET A 50 -25.70 25.79 -22.82
CA MET A 50 -26.26 25.44 -21.51
C MET A 50 -25.18 25.27 -20.42
N THR A 51 -24.31 26.23 -20.25
CA THR A 51 -23.50 26.38 -19.03
C THR A 51 -23.15 27.84 -18.84
N GLY A 52 -24.08 28.66 -18.47
CA GLY A 52 -23.86 30.08 -18.27
C GLY A 52 -24.60 30.68 -17.09
N VAL A 53 -24.94 29.86 -16.08
CA VAL A 53 -25.31 30.38 -14.76
C VAL A 53 -24.05 30.23 -13.90
N PRO A 54 -23.45 31.32 -13.38
CA PRO A 54 -22.33 31.20 -12.47
C PRO A 54 -22.77 30.34 -11.29
N PRO A 55 -21.89 29.43 -10.78
CA PRO A 55 -22.23 28.58 -9.64
C PRO A 55 -22.70 29.45 -8.46
N ALA A 56 -23.81 29.04 -7.86
CA ALA A 56 -24.48 29.83 -6.83
C ALA A 56 -23.63 29.99 -5.55
N LEU A 57 -22.64 29.09 -5.31
CA LEU A 57 -21.78 29.10 -4.14
C LEU A 57 -20.32 28.93 -4.55
N ARG A 58 -19.39 29.52 -3.76
CA ARG A 58 -17.95 29.33 -3.92
C ARG A 58 -17.35 28.75 -2.66
N MET A 59 -16.65 27.61 -2.80
CA MET A 59 -15.97 26.94 -1.71
C MET A 59 -14.45 27.00 -1.94
N TYR A 60 -13.72 27.50 -0.96
CA TYR A 60 -12.28 27.59 -0.97
C TYR A 60 -11.72 26.53 -0.03
N LEU A 61 -10.89 25.66 -0.56
CA LEU A 61 -10.21 24.58 0.14
C LEU A 61 -8.69 24.80 0.22
N PHE A 62 -8.13 25.65 -0.67
CA PHE A 62 -6.77 26.15 -0.49
C PHE A 62 -6.81 27.35 0.45
N GLY A 63 -5.94 27.32 1.49
CA GLY A 63 -6.01 28.21 2.64
C GLY A 63 -7.07 27.79 3.67
N PRO A 64 -7.52 28.72 4.53
CA PRO A 64 -8.58 28.46 5.49
C PRO A 64 -9.91 28.16 4.80
N PHE A 65 -10.57 27.08 5.22
CA PHE A 65 -11.89 26.71 4.67
C PHE A 65 -12.87 27.88 4.68
N THR A 66 -13.33 28.27 3.50
CA THR A 66 -14.29 29.38 3.34
C THR A 66 -15.40 28.99 2.37
N LEU A 67 -16.64 29.32 2.71
CA LEU A 67 -17.82 29.14 1.84
C LEU A 67 -18.53 30.48 1.65
N LEU A 68 -18.61 30.93 0.42
CA LEU A 68 -19.27 32.20 0.05
C LEU A 68 -20.52 31.95 -0.79
N GLY A 69 -21.52 32.76 -0.56
CA GLY A 69 -22.71 32.85 -1.42
C GLY A 69 -22.46 33.67 -2.69
N PRO A 70 -23.47 33.74 -3.59
CA PRO A 70 -23.36 34.46 -4.87
C PRO A 70 -23.09 35.96 -4.70
N ASP A 71 -23.57 36.54 -3.62
CA ASP A 71 -23.41 37.97 -3.32
C ASP A 71 -22.14 38.26 -2.47
N GLY A 72 -21.30 37.21 -2.26
CA GLY A 72 -20.09 37.33 -1.42
C GLY A 72 -20.34 37.22 0.08
N GLU A 73 -21.57 36.90 0.50
CA GLU A 73 -21.90 36.66 1.90
C GLU A 73 -21.22 35.39 2.43
N GLU A 74 -20.69 35.44 3.65
CA GLU A 74 -20.02 34.31 4.28
C GLU A 74 -21.03 33.32 4.84
N LEU A 75 -21.01 32.08 4.29
CA LEU A 75 -21.86 30.96 4.66
C LEU A 75 -21.09 29.84 5.37
N THR A 76 -19.86 30.11 5.81
CA THR A 76 -18.98 29.16 6.45
C THR A 76 -19.60 28.62 7.75
N PRO A 77 -19.80 27.29 7.91
CA PRO A 77 -20.32 26.72 9.15
C PRO A 77 -19.39 27.00 10.33
N LYS A 78 -19.98 27.23 11.51
CA LYS A 78 -19.21 27.53 12.74
C LYS A 78 -18.43 26.30 13.23
N SER A 79 -19.01 25.10 13.10
CA SER A 79 -18.42 23.86 13.56
C SER A 79 -17.29 23.41 12.64
N ARG A 80 -16.11 23.09 13.20
CA ARG A 80 -14.97 22.53 12.46
C ARG A 80 -15.32 21.21 11.76
N LYS A 81 -16.08 20.33 12.42
CA LYS A 81 -16.54 19.06 11.83
C LYS A 81 -17.54 19.28 10.69
N SER A 82 -18.35 20.32 10.75
CA SER A 82 -19.24 20.71 9.64
C SER A 82 -18.45 21.17 8.40
N ARG A 83 -17.40 21.98 8.61
CA ARG A 83 -16.46 22.37 7.54
C ARG A 83 -15.76 21.16 6.94
N ALA A 84 -15.27 20.25 7.80
CA ALA A 84 -14.65 19.00 7.37
C ALA A 84 -15.59 18.14 6.50
N ILE A 85 -16.88 17.99 6.90
CA ILE A 85 -17.86 17.27 6.08
C ILE A 85 -17.98 17.88 4.68
N LEU A 86 -18.11 19.21 4.60
CA LEU A 86 -18.23 19.88 3.30
C LEU A 86 -16.98 19.70 2.44
N ALA A 87 -15.80 19.84 3.03
CA ALA A 87 -14.53 19.61 2.33
C ALA A 87 -14.40 18.15 1.85
N MET A 88 -14.70 17.17 2.71
CA MET A 88 -14.69 15.75 2.37
C MET A 88 -15.68 15.39 1.26
N LEU A 89 -16.84 16.05 1.22
CA LEU A 89 -17.82 15.87 0.14
C LEU A 89 -17.36 16.57 -1.13
N ALA A 90 -16.77 17.76 -1.04
CA ALA A 90 -16.31 18.52 -2.20
C ALA A 90 -15.26 17.77 -3.00
N VAL A 91 -14.30 17.11 -2.33
CA VAL A 91 -13.28 16.29 -3.00
C VAL A 91 -13.69 14.83 -3.21
N ALA A 92 -14.87 14.44 -2.72
CA ALA A 92 -15.38 13.08 -2.88
C ALA A 92 -15.79 12.78 -4.32
N PRO A 93 -15.68 11.52 -4.78
CA PRO A 93 -16.29 11.07 -6.01
C PRO A 93 -17.78 11.45 -6.07
N ARG A 94 -18.19 12.18 -7.12
CA ARG A 94 -19.58 12.66 -7.32
C ARG A 94 -20.13 13.50 -6.15
N GLY A 95 -19.26 14.10 -5.33
CA GLY A 95 -19.70 14.88 -4.17
C GLY A 95 -20.36 14.05 -3.06
N SER A 96 -20.18 12.72 -3.00
CA SER A 96 -20.98 11.84 -2.14
C SER A 96 -20.12 10.93 -1.27
N ARG A 97 -20.53 10.75 0.00
CA ARG A 97 -19.92 9.80 0.94
C ARG A 97 -21.01 9.08 1.75
N SER A 98 -20.73 7.84 2.16
CA SER A 98 -21.62 7.11 3.06
C SER A 98 -21.61 7.73 4.46
N ARG A 99 -22.75 7.64 5.17
CA ARG A 99 -22.83 8.11 6.56
C ARG A 99 -21.90 7.35 7.50
N VAL A 100 -21.71 6.05 7.25
CA VAL A 100 -20.76 5.22 7.99
C VAL A 100 -19.36 5.80 7.83
N TRP A 101 -18.91 6.02 6.61
CA TRP A 101 -17.59 6.58 6.33
C TRP A 101 -17.36 7.95 6.98
N LEU A 102 -18.35 8.87 6.91
CA LEU A 102 -18.25 10.19 7.57
C LEU A 102 -18.18 10.08 9.09
N ARG A 103 -18.87 9.11 9.70
CA ARG A 103 -18.80 8.87 11.15
C ARG A 103 -17.43 8.33 11.53
N ASP A 104 -16.92 7.37 10.78
CA ASP A 104 -15.62 6.74 11.04
C ASP A 104 -14.48 7.76 10.92
N LYS A 105 -14.60 8.73 9.99
CA LYS A 105 -13.57 9.77 9.79
C LYS A 105 -13.65 10.95 10.77
N LEU A 106 -14.82 11.23 11.36
CA LEU A 106 -15.01 12.44 12.18
C LEU A 106 -15.37 12.16 13.64
N TRP A 107 -15.76 10.93 13.96
CA TRP A 107 -16.12 10.50 15.32
C TRP A 107 -15.67 9.06 15.55
N SER A 108 -14.43 8.75 15.16
CA SER A 108 -13.84 7.41 15.29
C SER A 108 -13.72 6.94 16.75
N ASP A 109 -13.68 7.90 17.68
CA ASP A 109 -13.61 7.69 19.13
C ASP A 109 -14.97 7.42 19.81
N ARG A 110 -16.08 7.45 19.06
CA ARG A 110 -17.44 7.37 19.61
C ARG A 110 -18.17 6.10 19.20
N GLY A 111 -19.03 5.62 20.10
CA GLY A 111 -19.97 4.56 19.75
C GLY A 111 -20.94 4.98 18.64
N GLU A 112 -21.46 3.98 17.90
CA GLU A 112 -22.24 4.18 16.67
C GLU A 112 -23.42 5.14 16.83
N ASP A 113 -24.20 5.01 17.90
CA ASP A 113 -25.37 5.85 18.16
C ASP A 113 -24.98 7.31 18.41
N GLN A 114 -23.89 7.51 19.17
CA GLN A 114 -23.39 8.84 19.50
C GLN A 114 -22.77 9.52 18.27
N ALA A 115 -22.02 8.78 17.47
CA ALA A 115 -21.47 9.26 16.19
C ALA A 115 -22.60 9.63 15.21
N SER A 116 -23.66 8.80 15.14
CA SER A 116 -24.86 9.07 14.32
C SER A 116 -25.61 10.32 14.76
N ALA A 117 -25.75 10.55 16.07
CA ALA A 117 -26.36 11.76 16.60
C ALA A 117 -25.51 13.01 16.29
N SER A 118 -24.18 12.87 16.42
CA SER A 118 -23.22 13.94 16.14
C SER A 118 -23.21 14.32 14.64
N LEU A 119 -23.25 13.34 13.74
CA LEU A 119 -23.37 13.58 12.29
C LEU A 119 -24.68 14.32 11.95
N ARG A 120 -25.81 13.91 12.56
CA ARG A 120 -27.09 14.62 12.36
C ARG A 120 -27.01 16.07 12.77
N GLN A 121 -26.37 16.36 13.92
CA GLN A 121 -26.19 17.72 14.41
C GLN A 121 -25.29 18.54 13.48
N ALA A 122 -24.19 17.96 12.96
CA ALA A 122 -23.32 18.64 12.03
C ALA A 122 -24.03 18.95 10.69
N LEU A 123 -24.87 18.04 10.19
CA LEU A 123 -25.68 18.28 8.98
C LEU A 123 -26.74 19.38 9.21
N LEU A 124 -27.28 19.50 10.42
CA LEU A 124 -28.16 20.60 10.77
C LEU A 124 -27.43 21.96 10.81
N ASP A 125 -26.19 21.98 11.34
CA ASP A 125 -25.33 23.16 11.33
C ASP A 125 -25.02 23.63 9.90
N ILE A 126 -24.67 22.71 9.01
CA ILE A 126 -24.44 23.00 7.59
C ILE A 126 -25.72 23.58 6.94
N ARG A 127 -26.87 22.94 7.16
CA ARG A 127 -28.14 23.42 6.59
C ARG A 127 -28.52 24.80 7.10
N LYS A 128 -28.22 25.09 8.37
CA LYS A 128 -28.45 26.41 8.97
C LYS A 128 -27.57 27.48 8.32
N SER A 129 -26.30 27.16 8.02
CA SER A 129 -25.37 28.08 7.34
C SER A 129 -25.81 28.35 5.89
N LEU A 130 -26.25 27.32 5.17
CA LEU A 130 -26.70 27.43 3.78
C LEU A 130 -28.09 28.10 3.65
N GLY A 131 -28.88 28.14 4.71
CA GLY A 131 -30.22 28.71 4.69
C GLY A 131 -31.16 28.04 3.68
N PRO A 132 -31.98 28.81 2.93
CA PRO A 132 -32.91 28.27 1.95
C PRO A 132 -32.24 27.45 0.83
N ARG A 133 -30.95 27.69 0.55
CA ARG A 133 -30.18 27.01 -0.50
C ARG A 133 -29.85 25.57 -0.12
N ALA A 134 -29.91 25.20 1.16
CA ALA A 134 -29.54 23.89 1.67
C ALA A 134 -30.22 22.72 0.96
N ALA A 135 -31.48 22.87 0.57
CA ALA A 135 -32.25 21.83 -0.08
C ALA A 135 -31.74 21.46 -1.49
N HIS A 136 -31.08 22.40 -2.17
CA HIS A 136 -30.53 22.21 -3.52
C HIS A 136 -29.04 21.86 -3.50
N VAL A 137 -28.34 22.11 -2.41
CA VAL A 137 -26.89 21.97 -2.31
C VAL A 137 -26.47 20.72 -1.54
N LEU A 138 -27.21 20.37 -0.46
CA LEU A 138 -26.86 19.25 0.42
C LEU A 138 -28.04 18.28 0.57
N THR A 139 -27.91 17.12 -0.03
CA THR A 139 -28.86 16.02 0.14
C THR A 139 -28.31 14.98 1.12
N ALA A 140 -29.20 14.39 1.92
CA ALA A 140 -28.82 13.34 2.86
C ALA A 140 -29.97 12.35 3.00
N ASP A 141 -29.75 11.11 2.62
CA ASP A 141 -30.65 10.00 2.81
C ASP A 141 -30.25 9.10 4.00
N LYS A 142 -30.79 7.88 4.09
CA LYS A 142 -30.49 6.93 5.16
C LYS A 142 -29.03 6.45 5.17
N ASN A 143 -28.40 6.40 4.00
CA ASN A 143 -27.09 5.76 3.81
C ASN A 143 -26.00 6.76 3.39
N THR A 144 -26.35 7.83 2.67
CA THR A 144 -25.41 8.74 2.03
C THR A 144 -25.65 10.20 2.37
N VAL A 145 -24.61 11.00 2.21
CA VAL A 145 -24.65 12.47 2.23
C VAL A 145 -23.96 12.93 0.95
N SER A 146 -24.62 13.83 0.21
CA SER A 146 -24.13 14.31 -1.08
C SER A 146 -24.20 15.83 -1.18
N LEU A 147 -23.15 16.41 -1.75
CA LEU A 147 -23.02 17.82 -2.12
C LEU A 147 -23.23 17.93 -3.64
N ASP A 148 -24.09 18.82 -4.09
CA ASP A 148 -24.25 19.08 -5.52
C ASP A 148 -23.10 19.94 -6.04
N LEU A 149 -22.15 19.30 -6.72
CA LEU A 149 -20.98 19.96 -7.29
C LEU A 149 -21.31 20.83 -8.52
N ALA A 150 -22.53 20.77 -9.07
CA ALA A 150 -22.96 21.71 -10.10
C ALA A 150 -23.43 23.04 -9.50
N ALA A 151 -23.87 23.02 -8.23
CA ALA A 151 -24.31 24.22 -7.51
C ALA A 151 -23.18 24.92 -6.73
N VAL A 152 -21.99 24.29 -6.58
CA VAL A 152 -20.85 24.78 -5.80
C VAL A 152 -19.59 24.76 -6.65
N SER A 153 -19.00 25.93 -6.89
CA SER A 153 -17.62 26.04 -7.42
C SER A 153 -16.64 25.75 -6.28
N VAL A 154 -15.69 24.86 -6.53
CA VAL A 154 -14.65 24.46 -5.57
C VAL A 154 -13.29 24.76 -6.18
N ASP A 155 -12.50 25.61 -5.54
CA ASP A 155 -11.19 26.06 -6.02
C ASP A 155 -10.24 24.89 -6.33
N ALA A 156 -10.18 23.88 -5.46
CA ALA A 156 -9.37 22.69 -5.68
C ALA A 156 -9.79 21.90 -6.93
N LEU A 157 -11.11 21.79 -7.20
CA LEU A 157 -11.60 21.14 -8.42
C LEU A 157 -11.36 21.99 -9.68
N GLU A 158 -11.46 23.32 -9.54
CA GLU A 158 -11.10 24.25 -10.63
C GLU A 158 -9.61 24.20 -10.94
N PHE A 159 -8.75 24.17 -9.91
CA PHE A 159 -7.32 23.96 -10.06
C PHE A 159 -7.04 22.65 -10.82
N ALA A 160 -7.55 21.53 -10.36
CA ALA A 160 -7.41 20.23 -11.02
C ALA A 160 -8.00 20.20 -12.45
N SER A 161 -8.95 21.07 -12.77
CA SER A 161 -9.51 21.22 -14.11
C SER A 161 -8.62 22.06 -15.04
N ARG A 162 -7.98 23.13 -14.53
CA ARG A 162 -7.03 23.96 -15.27
C ARG A 162 -5.74 23.23 -15.54
N GLU A 163 -5.19 22.56 -14.52
CA GLU A 163 -4.02 21.68 -14.64
C GLU A 163 -4.18 20.70 -15.81
N ARG A 164 -5.34 20.04 -15.92
CA ARG A 164 -5.63 19.09 -17.01
C ARG A 164 -5.70 19.75 -18.40
N ARG A 165 -5.94 21.06 -18.49
CA ARG A 165 -5.92 21.81 -19.75
C ARG A 165 -4.58 22.42 -20.08
N GLY A 166 -3.56 22.25 -19.22
CA GLY A 166 -2.24 22.87 -19.38
C GLY A 166 -2.27 24.38 -19.18
N GLU A 167 -3.26 24.90 -18.43
CA GLU A 167 -3.37 26.32 -18.09
C GLU A 167 -2.62 26.56 -16.79
N GLU A 168 -1.88 27.69 -16.70
CA GLU A 168 -1.26 28.09 -15.44
C GLU A 168 -2.34 28.27 -14.36
N ALA A 169 -2.27 27.44 -13.33
CA ALA A 169 -3.14 27.52 -12.17
C ALA A 169 -2.26 27.57 -10.93
N GLY A 170 -2.24 28.69 -10.24
CA GLY A 170 -1.36 28.90 -9.09
C GLY A 170 -2.13 29.17 -7.81
N THR A 171 -1.75 28.49 -6.75
CA THR A 171 -2.03 28.88 -5.38
C THR A 171 -0.82 28.56 -4.51
N THR A 172 -0.46 29.48 -3.62
CA THR A 172 0.61 29.29 -2.63
C THR A 172 0.08 28.80 -1.29
N GLU A 173 -1.24 28.58 -1.19
CA GLU A 173 -1.91 28.23 0.07
C GLU A 173 -2.05 26.72 0.23
N HIS A 174 -1.89 26.23 1.46
CA HIS A 174 -2.02 24.83 1.78
C HIS A 174 -3.50 24.39 1.81
N PHE A 175 -3.74 23.15 1.38
CA PHE A 175 -5.08 22.55 1.43
C PHE A 175 -5.61 22.48 2.87
N LEU A 176 -6.79 23.09 3.11
CA LEU A 176 -7.47 23.18 4.42
C LEU A 176 -6.55 23.67 5.53
N GLU A 177 -5.90 24.82 5.31
CA GLU A 177 -5.03 25.42 6.32
C GLU A 177 -5.81 25.76 7.61
N GLY A 178 -5.21 25.44 8.76
CA GLY A 178 -5.79 25.76 10.07
C GLY A 178 -7.05 24.99 10.46
N ILE A 179 -7.49 23.99 9.67
CA ILE A 179 -8.58 23.11 10.10
C ILE A 179 -8.05 22.12 11.15
N ASP A 180 -8.52 22.30 12.40
CA ASP A 180 -8.15 21.46 13.54
C ASP A 180 -9.40 20.66 13.97
N VAL A 181 -9.52 19.43 13.48
CA VAL A 181 -10.53 18.46 13.92
C VAL A 181 -9.82 17.37 14.69
N ARG A 182 -10.04 17.32 16.00
CA ARG A 182 -9.42 16.35 16.89
C ARG A 182 -10.03 14.96 16.71
N ASP A 183 -9.69 14.32 15.60
CA ASP A 183 -10.06 12.95 15.28
C ASP A 183 -8.94 12.33 14.45
N PRO A 184 -8.30 11.23 14.89
CA PRO A 184 -7.14 10.65 14.21
C PRO A 184 -7.46 10.22 12.79
N GLU A 185 -8.64 9.68 12.53
CA GLU A 185 -9.03 9.23 11.19
C GLU A 185 -9.25 10.42 10.21
N PHE A 186 -9.65 11.59 10.75
CA PHE A 186 -9.73 12.81 9.95
C PHE A 186 -8.33 13.38 9.68
N GLU A 187 -7.44 13.38 10.66
CA GLU A 187 -6.06 13.86 10.47
C GLU A 187 -5.30 12.99 9.44
N ASP A 188 -5.51 11.67 9.47
CA ASP A 188 -4.97 10.75 8.47
C ASP A 188 -5.51 11.06 7.06
N TRP A 189 -6.82 11.25 6.92
CA TRP A 189 -7.43 11.64 5.66
C TRP A 189 -6.89 13.00 5.18
N LEU A 190 -6.80 13.99 6.06
CA LEU A 190 -6.31 15.33 5.72
C LEU A 190 -4.84 15.32 5.31
N SER A 191 -4.02 14.48 5.96
CA SER A 191 -2.60 14.33 5.62
C SER A 191 -2.45 13.75 4.21
N LEU A 192 -3.22 12.73 3.86
CA LEU A 192 -3.22 12.12 2.53
C LEU A 192 -3.70 13.10 1.45
N GLU A 193 -4.78 13.85 1.73
CA GLU A 193 -5.29 14.87 0.79
C GLU A 193 -4.26 15.99 0.58
N ARG A 194 -3.62 16.48 1.66
CA ARG A 194 -2.56 17.48 1.55
C ARG A 194 -1.37 17.01 0.73
N GLN A 195 -0.92 15.77 0.92
CA GLN A 195 0.15 15.19 0.11
C GLN A 195 -0.25 15.12 -1.37
N SER A 196 -1.47 14.67 -1.64
CA SER A 196 -2.00 14.59 -3.00
C SER A 196 -2.08 15.97 -3.68
N TRP A 197 -2.56 16.99 -2.97
CA TRP A 197 -2.65 18.34 -3.50
C TRP A 197 -1.28 19.01 -3.64
N PHE A 198 -0.36 18.75 -2.71
CA PHE A 198 1.02 19.24 -2.79
C PHE A 198 1.77 18.68 -4.01
N ALA A 199 1.66 17.38 -4.24
CA ALA A 199 2.26 16.74 -5.42
C ALA A 199 1.75 17.37 -6.73
N ARG A 200 0.44 17.65 -6.82
CA ARG A 200 -0.16 18.33 -7.98
C ARG A 200 0.34 19.76 -8.17
N LEU A 201 0.54 20.50 -7.08
CA LEU A 201 1.08 21.85 -7.12
C LEU A 201 2.53 21.85 -7.61
N GLU A 202 3.36 20.90 -7.18
CA GLU A 202 4.74 20.72 -7.67
C GLU A 202 4.78 20.34 -9.15
N GLU A 203 3.93 19.43 -9.61
CA GLU A 203 3.84 19.03 -11.03
C GLU A 203 3.38 20.18 -11.93
N ALA A 204 2.55 21.09 -11.42
CA ALA A 204 2.13 22.30 -12.13
C ALA A 204 3.23 23.39 -12.23
N GLY A 205 4.46 23.12 -11.74
CA GLY A 205 5.60 24.03 -11.84
C GLY A 205 5.65 25.13 -10.77
N PHE A 206 4.90 24.97 -9.69
CA PHE A 206 4.96 25.87 -8.53
C PHE A 206 6.07 25.42 -7.57
N GLU A 207 7.25 26.06 -7.63
CA GLU A 207 8.18 26.06 -6.51
C GLU A 207 7.52 26.81 -5.34
N ALA A 208 6.97 26.06 -4.40
CA ALA A 208 6.57 26.63 -3.12
C ALA A 208 7.84 27.13 -2.40
N ASP A 209 7.91 28.41 -2.14
CA ASP A 209 8.98 29.11 -1.40
C ASP A 209 8.91 28.72 0.09
N LEU A 210 9.14 27.42 0.40
CA LEU A 210 9.07 26.81 1.72
C LEU A 210 10.36 26.08 2.12
N ALA A 211 11.51 26.52 1.60
CA ALA A 211 12.80 26.17 2.20
C ALA A 211 13.14 27.21 3.28
N PRO A 212 13.49 26.82 4.52
CA PRO A 212 14.09 27.75 5.46
C PRO A 212 15.40 28.25 4.85
N ARG A 213 15.50 29.56 4.59
CA ARG A 213 16.70 30.22 4.09
C ARG A 213 17.87 29.88 5.00
N PRO A 214 18.94 29.24 4.50
CA PRO A 214 20.20 29.26 5.23
C PRO A 214 20.78 30.68 5.15
N ALA A 215 21.28 31.15 6.28
CA ALA A 215 21.99 32.44 6.39
C ALA A 215 23.15 32.52 5.38
N PRO A 216 23.47 33.71 4.84
CA PRO A 216 24.50 33.82 3.84
C PRO A 216 25.89 33.63 4.46
N SER A 217 26.58 32.59 4.05
CA SER A 217 28.04 32.48 4.24
C SER A 217 28.70 32.81 2.92
N GLU A 218 29.37 33.96 2.92
CA GLU A 218 30.34 34.36 1.93
C GLU A 218 31.50 33.34 1.84
N ALA A 219 32.05 33.24 0.65
CA ALA A 219 33.27 32.56 0.27
C ALA A 219 33.15 31.16 -0.39
N ARG A 220 33.07 31.17 -1.68
CA ARG A 220 34.10 30.58 -2.53
C ARG A 220 33.79 30.73 -4.03
N ARG A 221 34.30 31.82 -4.60
CA ARG A 221 34.68 31.85 -6.01
C ARG A 221 36.07 31.22 -6.13
N GLU A 222 36.28 30.63 -7.31
CA GLU A 222 37.52 30.11 -7.86
C GLU A 222 37.66 28.56 -7.81
N ALA A 223 37.42 27.95 -8.90
CA ALA A 223 38.38 27.28 -9.79
C ALA A 223 37.66 26.40 -10.82
N SER A 224 37.38 27.03 -11.97
CA SER A 224 37.18 26.28 -13.22
C SER A 224 38.57 26.01 -13.77
N GLN A 225 39.00 24.77 -13.83
CA GLN A 225 40.07 24.33 -14.72
C GLN A 225 39.72 23.01 -15.37
N ALA A 226 39.82 23.03 -16.67
CA ALA A 226 39.57 21.97 -17.61
C ALA A 226 40.47 20.74 -17.38
N VAL A 227 39.87 19.55 -17.46
CA VAL A 227 40.61 18.29 -17.58
C VAL A 227 40.41 17.74 -19.01
N PRO A 228 41.50 17.35 -19.71
CA PRO A 228 41.43 16.92 -21.12
C PRO A 228 40.85 15.53 -21.27
N ARG A 229 40.09 15.36 -22.35
CA ARG A 229 39.59 14.06 -22.83
C ARG A 229 40.75 13.20 -23.32
N THR A 230 41.00 12.09 -22.66
CA THR A 230 41.80 10.96 -23.20
C THR A 230 40.88 9.84 -23.65
N SER A 231 41.09 9.40 -24.89
CA SER A 231 40.41 8.27 -25.50
C SER A 231 40.77 6.95 -24.82
N PRO A 232 39.86 5.96 -24.75
CA PRO A 232 40.16 4.68 -24.11
C PRO A 232 41.08 3.82 -25.02
N PRO A 233 42.00 3.04 -24.45
CA PRO A 233 42.85 2.13 -25.17
C PRO A 233 42.09 0.88 -25.59
N ALA A 234 42.51 0.32 -26.73
CA ALA A 234 41.98 -0.88 -27.37
C ALA A 234 42.08 -2.13 -26.46
N THR A 235 41.01 -2.91 -26.45
CA THR A 235 40.89 -4.20 -25.79
C THR A 235 41.82 -5.25 -26.38
N PRO A 236 42.58 -6.01 -25.58
CA PRO A 236 43.27 -7.19 -26.07
C PRO A 236 42.29 -8.34 -26.24
N GLN A 237 42.27 -8.93 -27.42
CA GLN A 237 41.59 -10.19 -27.69
C GLN A 237 42.28 -11.32 -26.91
N GLY A 238 41.64 -11.85 -25.89
CA GLY A 238 42.00 -13.10 -25.22
C GLY A 238 41.26 -14.29 -25.84
N PRO A 239 41.76 -15.52 -25.67
CA PRO A 239 41.31 -16.69 -26.40
C PRO A 239 39.87 -17.08 -26.05
N SER A 240 39.14 -17.51 -27.07
CA SER A 240 37.80 -18.08 -26.99
C SER A 240 37.72 -19.22 -25.96
N GLN A 241 37.24 -18.91 -24.79
CA GLN A 241 36.80 -19.93 -23.83
C GLN A 241 35.42 -20.45 -24.22
N GLY A 242 35.31 -21.77 -24.21
CA GLY A 242 34.14 -22.51 -24.64
C GLY A 242 32.84 -22.03 -24.02
N ILE A 243 31.81 -22.07 -24.83
CA ILE A 243 30.42 -21.81 -24.43
C ILE A 243 30.10 -22.72 -23.25
N ALA A 244 30.05 -22.12 -22.05
CA ALA A 244 29.54 -22.77 -20.86
C ALA A 244 28.11 -23.23 -21.12
N ARG A 245 27.80 -24.45 -20.75
CA ARG A 245 26.47 -25.05 -20.90
C ARG A 245 25.42 -24.18 -20.19
N PRO A 246 24.21 -24.03 -20.75
CA PRO A 246 23.15 -23.17 -20.18
C PRO A 246 22.59 -23.64 -18.85
N GLU A 247 23.08 -24.72 -18.27
CA GLU A 247 22.55 -25.34 -17.05
C GLU A 247 23.02 -24.70 -15.74
N ASP A 248 24.06 -23.85 -15.77
CA ASP A 248 24.65 -23.27 -14.55
C ASP A 248 24.12 -21.87 -14.16
N GLU A 249 23.20 -21.28 -14.93
CA GLU A 249 22.52 -20.03 -14.56
C GLU A 249 21.08 -20.28 -14.07
N ALA A 250 20.94 -20.97 -12.96
CA ALA A 250 19.66 -21.45 -12.44
C ALA A 250 18.83 -20.37 -11.71
N GLY A 251 18.43 -19.30 -12.40
CA GLY A 251 17.42 -18.35 -11.93
C GLY A 251 16.01 -18.70 -12.44
N TRP A 252 14.96 -18.43 -11.66
CA TRP A 252 13.59 -18.49 -12.14
C TRP A 252 13.33 -17.35 -13.12
N ARG A 253 13.03 -17.67 -14.37
CA ARG A 253 12.93 -16.68 -15.45
C ARG A 253 11.48 -16.26 -15.66
N VAL A 254 11.22 -14.96 -15.55
CA VAL A 254 9.91 -14.33 -15.74
C VAL A 254 9.99 -13.41 -16.95
N ALA A 255 9.10 -13.61 -17.92
CA ALA A 255 8.99 -12.74 -19.08
C ALA A 255 7.97 -11.62 -18.81
N MET A 256 8.38 -10.38 -19.03
CA MET A 256 7.45 -9.26 -19.13
C MET A 256 6.91 -9.19 -20.54
N MET A 257 5.64 -9.56 -20.70
CA MET A 257 4.98 -9.54 -22.01
C MET A 257 4.65 -8.10 -22.44
N PRO A 258 4.56 -7.84 -23.75
CA PRO A 258 4.04 -6.57 -24.24
C PRO A 258 2.69 -6.25 -23.61
N PRO A 259 2.46 -4.99 -23.21
CA PRO A 259 1.20 -4.60 -22.58
C PRO A 259 0.03 -4.67 -23.55
N VAL A 260 -1.16 -4.86 -23.00
CA VAL A 260 -2.42 -4.77 -23.76
C VAL A 260 -3.17 -3.52 -23.33
N ILE A 261 -3.30 -2.56 -24.24
CA ILE A 261 -4.02 -1.31 -24.01
C ILE A 261 -5.21 -1.29 -24.96
N LEU A 262 -6.42 -1.21 -24.42
CA LEU A 262 -7.67 -1.15 -25.18
C LEU A 262 -8.33 0.22 -24.93
N GLY A 263 -8.77 0.87 -26.02
CA GLY A 263 -9.50 2.14 -25.95
C GLY A 263 -8.73 3.37 -26.45
N GLY A 264 -7.47 3.24 -26.88
CA GLY A 264 -6.71 4.30 -27.59
C GLY A 264 -6.40 5.58 -26.78
N ASP A 265 -6.52 5.52 -25.45
CA ASP A 265 -6.30 6.66 -24.56
C ASP A 265 -4.83 6.81 -24.18
N PRO A 266 -4.18 7.96 -24.42
CA PRO A 266 -2.79 8.19 -24.00
C PRO A 266 -2.56 8.02 -22.49
N ALA A 267 -3.53 8.40 -21.64
CA ALA A 267 -3.44 8.25 -20.20
C ALA A 267 -3.39 6.76 -19.76
N ALA A 268 -4.06 5.88 -20.53
CA ALA A 268 -3.96 4.43 -20.29
C ALA A 268 -2.54 3.89 -20.54
N ALA A 269 -1.82 4.47 -21.51
CA ALA A 269 -0.46 4.09 -21.80
C ALA A 269 0.51 4.53 -20.69
N VAL A 270 0.32 5.72 -20.14
CA VAL A 270 1.12 6.22 -19.01
C VAL A 270 0.88 5.33 -17.78
N LEU A 271 -0.38 5.13 -17.41
CA LEU A 271 -0.77 4.25 -16.30
C LEU A 271 -0.15 2.86 -16.44
N GLN A 272 -0.26 2.28 -17.63
CA GLN A 272 0.29 0.96 -17.92
C GLN A 272 1.82 0.94 -17.73
N ALA A 273 2.53 1.95 -18.25
CA ALA A 273 3.98 2.04 -18.15
C ALA A 273 4.44 2.15 -16.68
N ASP A 274 3.71 2.91 -15.86
CA ASP A 274 4.01 3.09 -14.43
C ASP A 274 3.78 1.80 -13.65
N VAL A 275 2.65 1.15 -13.86
CA VAL A 275 2.34 -0.16 -13.24
C VAL A 275 3.35 -1.22 -13.66
N GLN A 276 3.71 -1.29 -14.95
CA GLN A 276 4.70 -2.24 -15.43
C GLN A 276 6.08 -1.98 -14.82
N ARG A 277 6.48 -0.72 -14.68
CA ARG A 277 7.73 -0.32 -14.03
C ARG A 277 7.76 -0.73 -12.56
N ALA A 278 6.67 -0.45 -11.82
CA ALA A 278 6.55 -0.81 -10.41
C ALA A 278 6.52 -2.33 -10.20
N LEU A 279 5.77 -3.06 -11.03
CA LEU A 279 5.72 -4.53 -10.99
C LEU A 279 7.08 -5.16 -11.32
N ARG A 280 7.78 -4.66 -12.35
CA ARG A 280 9.15 -5.08 -12.68
C ARG A 280 10.08 -4.94 -11.48
N ARG A 281 10.03 -3.79 -10.81
CA ARG A 281 10.84 -3.53 -9.62
C ARG A 281 10.52 -4.50 -8.50
N ALA A 282 9.24 -4.68 -8.16
CA ALA A 282 8.80 -5.59 -7.11
C ALA A 282 9.26 -7.03 -7.36
N LEU A 283 9.16 -7.52 -8.60
CA LEU A 283 9.65 -8.85 -8.98
C LEU A 283 11.17 -8.98 -8.84
N MET A 284 11.94 -7.97 -9.24
CA MET A 284 13.41 -8.01 -9.14
C MET A 284 13.91 -7.99 -7.68
N GLU A 285 13.19 -7.32 -6.79
CA GLU A 285 13.55 -7.22 -5.36
C GLU A 285 13.45 -8.56 -4.62
N THR A 286 12.75 -9.56 -5.18
CA THR A 286 12.66 -10.90 -4.55
C THR A 286 14.00 -11.62 -4.46
N GLY A 287 14.95 -11.32 -5.35
CA GLY A 287 16.29 -11.90 -5.41
C GLY A 287 16.40 -13.24 -6.13
N ASP A 288 15.30 -13.96 -6.32
CA ASP A 288 15.27 -15.27 -7.00
C ASP A 288 14.82 -15.20 -8.47
N LEU A 289 14.17 -14.10 -8.87
CA LEU A 289 13.60 -13.93 -10.19
C LEU A 289 14.57 -13.21 -11.13
N ARG A 290 14.69 -13.74 -12.34
CA ARG A 290 15.36 -13.07 -13.46
C ARG A 290 14.34 -12.62 -14.47
N LEU A 291 14.23 -11.32 -14.66
CA LEU A 291 13.33 -10.75 -15.65
C LEU A 291 13.95 -10.81 -17.04
N VAL A 292 13.16 -11.31 -17.97
CA VAL A 292 13.47 -11.31 -19.41
C VAL A 292 12.49 -10.34 -20.07
N ASP A 293 13.03 -9.29 -20.68
CA ASP A 293 12.21 -8.34 -21.44
C ASP A 293 12.00 -8.90 -22.85
N ILE A 294 10.76 -9.27 -23.13
CA ILE A 294 10.34 -9.64 -24.49
C ILE A 294 9.75 -8.36 -25.11
N GLY A 295 10.62 -7.39 -25.39
CA GLY A 295 10.25 -6.13 -26.03
C GLY A 295 9.63 -6.33 -27.42
N PRO A 296 9.31 -5.25 -28.17
CA PRO A 296 8.67 -5.33 -29.49
C PRO A 296 9.43 -6.12 -30.57
N LEU A 297 10.59 -6.65 -30.24
CA LEU A 297 11.44 -7.45 -31.12
C LEU A 297 10.89 -8.84 -31.46
N GLY A 298 9.78 -9.30 -30.86
CA GLY A 298 9.31 -10.67 -31.03
C GLY A 298 8.13 -10.89 -31.98
N PHE A 299 7.35 -9.87 -32.33
CA PHE A 299 6.06 -10.09 -33.00
C PHE A 299 5.79 -9.23 -34.24
N GLY A 300 6.73 -8.41 -34.69
CA GLY A 300 6.61 -7.57 -35.89
C GLY A 300 7.67 -7.89 -36.94
N ASP A 301 7.27 -8.40 -38.07
CA ASP A 301 7.87 -8.30 -39.43
C ASP A 301 9.28 -8.82 -39.71
N THR A 302 9.92 -9.62 -38.92
CA THR A 302 11.15 -10.32 -39.32
C THR A 302 10.89 -11.81 -39.43
N GLY A 303 10.46 -12.22 -40.60
CA GLY A 303 10.33 -13.63 -40.98
C GLY A 303 11.60 -14.42 -40.66
N LEU A 304 11.46 -15.64 -40.12
CA LEU A 304 12.43 -16.68 -39.81
C LEU A 304 13.14 -16.60 -38.44
N ALA A 305 13.64 -15.45 -37.98
CA ALA A 305 14.30 -15.38 -36.68
C ALA A 305 13.29 -15.31 -35.50
N GLY A 306 12.13 -14.67 -35.70
CA GLY A 306 11.09 -14.56 -34.70
C GLY A 306 10.39 -15.88 -34.36
N GLY A 307 10.18 -16.74 -35.37
CA GLY A 307 9.54 -18.04 -35.18
C GLY A 307 10.39 -19.04 -34.38
N ALA A 308 11.71 -19.05 -34.61
CA ALA A 308 12.63 -19.91 -33.86
C ALA A 308 12.78 -19.49 -32.41
N LEU A 309 12.74 -18.18 -32.09
CA LEU A 309 12.77 -17.67 -30.73
C LEU A 309 11.45 -17.92 -30.04
N ALA A 310 10.31 -17.65 -30.67
CA ALA A 310 8.99 -17.92 -30.14
C ALA A 310 8.75 -19.40 -29.81
N ALA A 311 9.27 -20.31 -30.64
CA ALA A 311 9.20 -21.74 -30.41
C ALA A 311 10.06 -22.20 -29.21
N ARG A 312 11.14 -21.49 -28.87
CA ARG A 312 12.01 -21.79 -27.73
C ARG A 312 11.67 -21.03 -26.43
N LEU A 313 10.79 -20.03 -26.48
CA LEU A 313 10.37 -19.28 -25.31
C LEU A 313 9.82 -20.18 -24.19
N PRO A 314 8.99 -21.21 -24.47
CA PRO A 314 8.50 -22.10 -23.43
C PRO A 314 9.59 -22.89 -22.69
N GLU A 315 10.73 -23.12 -23.32
CA GLU A 315 11.87 -23.83 -22.72
C GLU A 315 12.76 -22.89 -21.88
N LEU A 316 12.72 -21.58 -22.17
CA LEU A 316 13.59 -20.58 -21.55
C LEU A 316 12.88 -19.77 -20.47
N ILE A 317 11.56 -19.70 -20.50
CA ILE A 317 10.75 -18.84 -19.62
C ILE A 317 9.78 -19.71 -18.83
N HIS A 318 9.79 -19.52 -17.51
CA HIS A 318 8.99 -20.31 -16.60
C HIS A 318 7.63 -19.67 -16.28
N LEU A 319 7.55 -18.33 -16.39
CA LEU A 319 6.34 -17.57 -16.11
C LEU A 319 6.30 -16.32 -16.99
N SER A 320 5.15 -15.99 -17.55
CA SER A 320 4.93 -14.73 -18.26
C SER A 320 3.99 -13.83 -17.46
N VAL A 321 4.25 -12.53 -17.51
CA VAL A 321 3.50 -11.49 -16.81
C VAL A 321 3.03 -10.45 -17.82
N GLN A 322 1.74 -10.15 -17.84
CA GLN A 322 1.15 -9.16 -18.74
C GLN A 322 0.30 -8.17 -17.97
N VAL A 323 0.55 -6.88 -18.19
CA VAL A 323 -0.29 -5.77 -17.69
C VAL A 323 -1.31 -5.42 -18.77
N ARG A 324 -2.58 -5.30 -18.39
CA ARG A 324 -3.70 -4.96 -19.27
C ARG A 324 -4.41 -3.72 -18.76
N VAL A 325 -4.67 -2.77 -19.64
CA VAL A 325 -5.45 -1.58 -19.32
C VAL A 325 -6.56 -1.42 -20.34
N LEU A 326 -7.80 -1.44 -19.84
CA LEU A 326 -8.99 -1.07 -20.62
C LEU A 326 -9.43 0.33 -20.18
N SER A 327 -9.50 1.25 -21.14
CA SER A 327 -9.95 2.61 -20.93
C SER A 327 -11.45 2.74 -21.18
N ASP A 328 -12.19 3.26 -20.19
CA ASP A 328 -13.58 3.67 -20.27
C ASP A 328 -13.70 5.20 -20.10
N VAL A 329 -14.88 5.76 -20.31
CA VAL A 329 -15.12 7.21 -20.18
C VAL A 329 -14.81 7.76 -18.79
N SER A 330 -15.08 6.99 -17.74
CA SER A 330 -15.00 7.43 -16.33
C SER A 330 -13.98 6.66 -15.48
N TYR A 331 -13.43 5.56 -15.97
CA TYR A 331 -12.50 4.71 -15.22
C TYR A 331 -11.51 3.99 -16.15
N PHE A 332 -10.44 3.47 -15.56
CA PHE A 332 -9.60 2.44 -16.15
C PHE A 332 -9.87 1.11 -15.45
N ARG A 333 -9.85 0.02 -16.21
CA ARG A 333 -9.77 -1.32 -15.68
C ARG A 333 -8.35 -1.80 -15.87
N LEU A 334 -7.64 -1.95 -14.76
CA LEU A 334 -6.25 -2.39 -14.71
C LEU A 334 -6.22 -3.86 -14.30
N GLY A 335 -5.62 -4.71 -15.12
CA GLY A 335 -5.45 -6.13 -14.83
C GLY A 335 -4.00 -6.57 -14.92
N ILE A 336 -3.63 -7.58 -14.13
CA ILE A 336 -2.36 -8.29 -14.23
C ILE A 336 -2.67 -9.77 -14.41
N VAL A 337 -2.00 -10.40 -15.37
CA VAL A 337 -2.17 -11.80 -15.71
C VAL A 337 -0.83 -12.52 -15.63
N LEU A 338 -0.79 -13.63 -14.92
CA LEU A 338 0.34 -14.56 -14.85
C LEU A 338 -0.03 -15.84 -15.58
N GLN A 339 0.82 -16.28 -16.51
CA GLN A 339 0.59 -17.48 -17.33
C GLN A 339 1.85 -18.34 -17.40
N ASN A 340 1.67 -19.65 -17.45
CA ASN A 340 2.72 -20.59 -17.77
C ASN A 340 2.91 -20.64 -19.30
N PRO A 341 4.08 -20.25 -19.86
CA PRO A 341 4.28 -20.22 -21.30
C PRO A 341 4.31 -21.61 -21.96
N ALA A 342 4.56 -22.66 -21.19
CA ALA A 342 4.69 -24.02 -21.74
C ALA A 342 3.35 -24.62 -22.21
N ASP A 343 2.26 -24.28 -21.51
CA ASP A 343 0.90 -24.78 -21.79
C ASP A 343 -0.13 -23.69 -21.96
N ASN A 344 0.29 -22.41 -21.91
CA ASN A 344 -0.58 -21.23 -21.84
C ASN A 344 -1.59 -21.27 -20.68
N GLY A 345 -1.31 -22.09 -19.66
CA GLY A 345 -2.16 -22.22 -18.47
C GLY A 345 -2.18 -20.93 -17.67
N LEU A 346 -3.38 -20.50 -17.29
CA LEU A 346 -3.56 -19.38 -16.38
C LEU A 346 -3.06 -19.77 -14.98
N VAL A 347 -2.03 -19.06 -14.49
CA VAL A 347 -1.51 -19.23 -13.13
C VAL A 347 -2.32 -18.37 -12.16
N TRP A 348 -2.51 -17.10 -12.51
CA TRP A 348 -3.29 -16.15 -11.73
C TRP A 348 -3.67 -14.95 -12.58
N ALA A 349 -4.81 -14.34 -12.27
CA ALA A 349 -5.21 -13.06 -12.82
C ALA A 349 -6.09 -12.33 -11.83
N ASP A 350 -5.91 -11.03 -11.76
CA ASP A 350 -6.79 -10.15 -11.00
C ASP A 350 -6.90 -8.79 -11.69
N GLU A 351 -7.98 -8.08 -11.40
CA GLU A 351 -8.21 -6.76 -11.98
C GLU A 351 -8.84 -5.81 -10.97
N MET A 352 -8.60 -4.53 -11.17
CA MET A 352 -9.19 -3.46 -10.38
C MET A 352 -9.72 -2.35 -11.27
N VAL A 353 -10.74 -1.66 -10.77
CA VAL A 353 -11.31 -0.48 -11.41
C VAL A 353 -10.76 0.76 -10.76
N VAL A 354 -10.17 1.64 -11.56
CA VAL A 354 -9.52 2.86 -11.12
C VAL A 354 -10.24 4.05 -11.73
N PRO A 355 -10.82 4.95 -10.96
CA PRO A 355 -11.35 6.20 -11.46
C PRO A 355 -10.27 6.99 -12.22
N ARG A 356 -10.60 7.54 -13.39
CA ARG A 356 -9.63 8.25 -14.25
C ARG A 356 -8.87 9.35 -13.54
N ARG A 357 -9.51 10.06 -12.63
CA ARG A 357 -8.89 11.14 -11.86
C ARG A 357 -7.91 10.63 -10.78
N GLU A 358 -8.08 9.41 -10.30
CA GLU A 358 -7.12 8.79 -9.37
C GLU A 358 -5.92 8.24 -10.13
N ALA A 359 -6.14 7.71 -11.33
CA ALA A 359 -5.08 7.22 -12.21
C ALA A 359 -4.13 8.31 -12.71
N ALA A 360 -4.59 9.57 -12.72
CA ALA A 360 -3.77 10.70 -13.17
C ALA A 360 -2.81 11.23 -12.09
N THR A 361 -2.97 10.79 -10.83
CA THR A 361 -2.25 11.39 -9.71
C THR A 361 -1.18 10.50 -9.10
N GLU A 362 -1.36 9.18 -9.08
CA GLU A 362 -0.37 8.25 -8.52
C GLU A 362 -0.65 6.81 -8.94
N ALA A 363 0.40 6.02 -9.19
CA ALA A 363 0.28 4.55 -9.32
C ALA A 363 0.04 3.86 -7.96
N SER A 364 -0.15 4.61 -6.87
CA SER A 364 -0.29 4.08 -5.50
C SER A 364 -1.51 3.19 -5.33
N PHE A 365 -2.61 3.46 -6.02
CA PHE A 365 -3.79 2.60 -6.01
C PHE A 365 -3.53 1.20 -6.58
N ALA A 366 -2.55 1.05 -7.49
CA ALA A 366 -2.20 -0.24 -8.07
C ALA A 366 -1.31 -1.10 -7.16
N MET A 367 -0.79 -0.55 -6.07
CA MET A 367 0.11 -1.25 -5.15
C MET A 367 -0.45 -2.58 -4.64
N PRO A 368 -1.70 -2.70 -4.17
CA PRO A 368 -2.23 -4.00 -3.71
C PRO A 368 -2.23 -5.05 -4.82
N LEU A 369 -2.52 -4.66 -6.06
CA LEU A 369 -2.50 -5.57 -7.22
C LEU A 369 -1.07 -6.00 -7.57
N ILE A 370 -0.11 -5.07 -7.51
CA ILE A 370 1.32 -5.33 -7.75
C ILE A 370 1.89 -6.26 -6.69
N VAL A 371 1.61 -6.00 -5.41
CA VAL A 371 2.04 -6.86 -4.30
C VAL A 371 1.51 -8.27 -4.50
N ARG A 372 0.21 -8.41 -4.76
CA ARG A 372 -0.42 -9.71 -4.96
C ARG A 372 0.15 -10.46 -6.16
N ALA A 373 0.34 -9.80 -7.30
CA ALA A 373 0.95 -10.42 -8.47
C ALA A 373 2.38 -10.92 -8.20
N THR A 374 3.16 -10.16 -7.44
CA THR A 374 4.53 -10.55 -7.04
C THR A 374 4.51 -11.78 -6.12
N GLU A 375 3.64 -11.79 -5.13
CA GLU A 375 3.49 -12.92 -4.19
C GLU A 375 3.00 -14.19 -4.90
N GLU A 376 2.02 -14.08 -5.80
CA GLU A 376 1.52 -15.22 -6.57
C GLU A 376 2.58 -15.78 -7.53
N ALA A 377 3.41 -14.91 -8.12
CA ALA A 377 4.55 -15.36 -8.92
C ALA A 377 5.54 -16.19 -8.07
N MET A 378 5.90 -15.72 -6.87
CA MET A 378 6.78 -16.45 -5.96
C MET A 378 6.16 -17.77 -5.49
N LEU A 379 4.87 -17.76 -5.13
CA LEU A 379 4.14 -18.97 -4.71
C LEU A 379 4.07 -20.01 -5.85
N TYR A 380 3.87 -19.56 -7.09
CA TYR A 380 3.90 -20.44 -8.26
C TYR A 380 5.24 -21.20 -8.36
N PHE A 381 6.35 -20.49 -8.24
CA PHE A 381 7.68 -21.12 -8.31
C PHE A 381 7.93 -22.09 -7.14
N LEU A 382 7.58 -21.69 -5.93
CA LEU A 382 7.73 -22.55 -4.75
C LEU A 382 6.90 -23.84 -4.85
N ARG A 383 5.67 -23.76 -5.39
CA ARG A 383 4.82 -24.94 -5.61
C ARG A 383 5.34 -25.83 -6.75
N ARG A 384 5.80 -25.23 -7.85
CA ARG A 384 6.24 -25.95 -9.04
C ARG A 384 7.56 -26.72 -8.83
N HIS A 385 8.50 -26.11 -8.12
CA HIS A 385 9.83 -26.71 -7.92
C HIS A 385 9.93 -27.58 -6.65
N GLY A 386 8.87 -27.59 -5.81
CA GLY A 386 8.85 -28.26 -4.52
C GLY A 386 9.71 -27.55 -3.48
N GLY A 387 9.24 -27.53 -2.21
CA GLY A 387 9.94 -26.84 -1.13
C GLY A 387 11.35 -27.36 -0.90
N GLU A 388 11.53 -28.70 -0.91
CA GLU A 388 12.84 -29.36 -0.68
C GLU A 388 13.86 -29.05 -1.79
N ALA A 389 13.44 -29.05 -3.06
CA ALA A 389 14.34 -28.70 -4.16
C ALA A 389 14.75 -27.22 -4.12
N ALA A 390 13.81 -26.30 -3.84
CA ALA A 390 14.10 -24.89 -3.68
C ALA A 390 15.06 -24.63 -2.50
N GLU A 391 14.93 -25.38 -1.40
CA GLU A 391 15.85 -25.31 -0.26
C GLU A 391 17.25 -25.85 -0.62
N ALA A 392 17.30 -26.99 -1.33
CA ALA A 392 18.56 -27.56 -1.80
C ALA A 392 19.30 -26.63 -2.76
N ASP A 393 18.56 -25.89 -3.58
CA ASP A 393 19.08 -24.87 -4.48
C ASP A 393 19.47 -23.56 -3.80
N GLY A 394 19.17 -23.39 -2.50
CA GLY A 394 19.48 -22.18 -1.76
C GLY A 394 18.62 -20.98 -2.20
N ARG A 395 17.34 -21.18 -2.54
CA ARG A 395 16.46 -20.09 -2.96
C ARG A 395 16.09 -19.20 -1.77
N ILE A 396 16.21 -17.89 -1.93
CA ILE A 396 15.84 -16.91 -0.90
C ILE A 396 14.36 -17.08 -0.52
N ALA A 397 13.47 -17.30 -1.49
CA ALA A 397 12.05 -17.52 -1.24
C ALA A 397 11.78 -18.71 -0.29
N ALA A 398 12.52 -19.81 -0.43
CA ALA A 398 12.41 -20.95 0.46
C ALA A 398 12.91 -20.64 1.88
N ALA A 399 14.00 -19.88 1.99
CA ALA A 399 14.50 -19.40 3.26
C ALA A 399 13.51 -18.48 3.96
N VAL A 400 12.93 -17.51 3.23
CA VAL A 400 11.91 -16.59 3.74
C VAL A 400 10.66 -17.35 4.18
N ALA A 401 10.16 -18.29 3.36
CA ALA A 401 9.02 -19.12 3.73
C ALA A 401 9.28 -19.95 5.00
N SER A 402 10.51 -20.44 5.21
CA SER A 402 10.91 -21.11 6.46
C SER A 402 10.99 -20.12 7.62
N MET A 403 11.66 -18.99 7.44
CA MET A 403 11.86 -17.96 8.47
C MET A 403 10.53 -17.50 9.09
N PHE A 404 9.54 -17.23 8.27
CA PHE A 404 8.22 -16.79 8.72
C PHE A 404 7.36 -17.88 9.37
N ARG A 405 7.85 -19.10 9.54
CA ARG A 405 7.21 -20.09 10.43
C ARG A 405 7.55 -19.89 11.89
N LEU A 406 8.62 -19.15 12.19
CA LEU A 406 9.01 -18.64 13.50
C LEU A 406 9.40 -19.71 14.54
N ALA A 407 9.39 -20.99 14.24
CA ALA A 407 9.93 -21.99 15.15
C ALA A 407 11.48 -22.01 15.09
N ARG A 408 12.14 -22.34 16.21
CA ARG A 408 13.61 -22.34 16.27
C ARG A 408 14.23 -23.16 15.13
N GLY A 409 13.76 -24.37 14.89
CA GLY A 409 14.28 -25.23 13.82
C GLY A 409 14.02 -24.67 12.41
N ASP A 410 12.94 -23.90 12.21
CA ASP A 410 12.66 -23.22 10.94
C ASP A 410 13.61 -22.06 10.70
N LEU A 411 14.00 -21.32 11.77
CA LEU A 411 15.03 -20.26 11.67
C LEU A 411 16.40 -20.85 11.36
N ASP A 412 16.76 -21.96 11.98
CA ASP A 412 18.03 -22.66 11.71
C ASP A 412 18.06 -23.19 10.27
N ARG A 413 16.94 -23.72 9.78
CA ARG A 413 16.78 -24.14 8.40
C ARG A 413 16.90 -22.97 7.42
N SER A 414 16.26 -21.85 7.71
CA SER A 414 16.36 -20.62 6.92
C SER A 414 17.80 -20.13 6.82
N GLU A 415 18.53 -20.11 7.94
CA GLU A 415 19.96 -19.75 7.95
C GLU A 415 20.79 -20.66 7.03
N GLN A 416 20.61 -21.98 7.14
CA GLN A 416 21.33 -22.94 6.28
C GLN A 416 21.07 -22.70 4.80
N ILE A 417 19.81 -22.39 4.43
CA ILE A 417 19.44 -22.09 3.04
C ILE A 417 20.13 -20.79 2.58
N LEU A 418 20.08 -19.72 3.40
CA LEU A 418 20.68 -18.44 3.06
C LEU A 418 22.23 -18.52 2.97
N ARG A 419 22.88 -19.23 3.88
CA ARG A 419 24.33 -19.43 3.81
C ARG A 419 24.72 -20.19 2.54
N ARG A 420 23.97 -21.25 2.20
CA ARG A 420 24.16 -21.97 0.93
C ARG A 420 23.94 -21.10 -0.31
N HIS A 421 22.95 -20.18 -0.25
CA HIS A 421 22.73 -19.19 -1.29
C HIS A 421 23.97 -18.29 -1.45
N LEU A 422 24.47 -17.74 -0.36
CA LEU A 422 25.61 -16.81 -0.34
C LEU A 422 26.93 -17.48 -0.77
N ASP A 423 27.11 -18.77 -0.46
CA ASP A 423 28.28 -19.54 -0.93
C ASP A 423 28.30 -19.68 -2.46
N ARG A 424 27.14 -19.74 -3.11
CA ARG A 424 27.01 -19.86 -4.57
C ARG A 424 26.97 -18.48 -5.25
N THR A 425 26.18 -17.57 -4.71
CA THR A 425 25.91 -16.26 -5.32
C THR A 425 25.75 -15.21 -4.23
N PRO A 426 26.81 -14.45 -3.90
CA PRO A 426 26.71 -13.36 -2.94
C PRO A 426 25.78 -12.26 -3.43
N THR A 427 24.57 -12.15 -2.86
CA THR A 427 23.56 -11.14 -3.21
C THR A 427 23.23 -10.24 -2.03
N ALA A 428 22.82 -9.00 -2.31
CA ALA A 428 22.41 -8.04 -1.29
C ALA A 428 21.22 -8.56 -0.47
N GLN A 429 20.23 -9.16 -1.15
CA GLN A 429 19.05 -9.73 -0.53
C GLN A 429 19.41 -10.91 0.39
N GLY A 430 20.29 -11.80 -0.04
CA GLY A 430 20.76 -12.93 0.79
C GLY A 430 21.41 -12.45 2.09
N TYR A 431 22.30 -11.47 2.01
CA TYR A 431 22.92 -10.86 3.21
C TYR A 431 21.89 -10.14 4.09
N ALA A 432 20.98 -9.37 3.51
CA ALA A 432 19.97 -8.65 4.26
C ALA A 432 19.00 -9.59 5.01
N TRP A 433 18.54 -10.66 4.37
CA TRP A 433 17.69 -11.66 5.00
C TRP A 433 18.41 -12.44 6.09
N LEU A 434 19.68 -12.79 5.87
CA LEU A 434 20.48 -13.48 6.90
C LEU A 434 20.69 -12.60 8.13
N ALA A 435 20.92 -11.30 7.95
CA ALA A 435 20.98 -10.33 9.04
C ALA A 435 19.63 -10.15 9.75
N PHE A 436 18.54 -10.04 8.96
CA PHE A 436 17.18 -9.87 9.48
C PHE A 436 16.70 -11.06 10.31
N LEU A 437 17.11 -12.28 9.98
CA LEU A 437 16.81 -13.51 10.74
C LEU A 437 17.18 -13.37 12.21
N ASN A 438 18.26 -12.67 12.52
CA ASN A 438 18.70 -12.45 13.89
C ASN A 438 17.72 -11.58 14.71
N THR A 439 16.95 -10.70 14.04
CA THR A 439 15.88 -9.96 14.73
C THR A 439 14.77 -10.89 15.23
N PHE A 440 14.43 -11.94 14.48
CA PHE A 440 13.48 -12.97 14.93
C PHE A 440 14.06 -13.79 16.08
N ARG A 441 15.34 -14.19 16.01
CA ARG A 441 15.98 -14.95 17.08
C ARG A 441 15.95 -14.21 18.41
N VAL A 442 16.26 -12.90 18.38
CA VAL A 442 16.21 -12.05 19.57
C VAL A 442 14.76 -11.79 20.00
N GLY A 443 13.86 -11.44 19.07
CA GLY A 443 12.46 -11.12 19.36
C GLY A 443 11.67 -12.30 19.95
N GLN A 444 11.93 -13.53 19.47
CA GLN A 444 11.36 -14.77 20.00
C GLN A 444 12.14 -15.31 21.22
N ARG A 445 13.18 -14.61 21.68
CA ARG A 445 14.05 -15.00 22.80
C ARG A 445 14.73 -16.36 22.62
N PHE A 446 15.03 -16.72 21.39
CA PHE A 446 15.82 -17.93 21.11
C PHE A 446 17.30 -17.71 21.34
N ASN A 447 17.78 -16.50 21.08
CA ASN A 447 19.15 -16.07 21.32
C ASN A 447 19.17 -14.73 22.07
N PRO A 448 20.16 -14.50 22.95
CA PRO A 448 20.42 -13.16 23.48
C PRO A 448 20.98 -12.24 22.38
N ALA A 449 20.81 -10.95 22.53
CA ALA A 449 21.45 -9.93 21.70
C ALA A 449 22.88 -9.70 22.22
N ASP A 450 23.73 -10.72 22.15
CA ASP A 450 25.12 -10.64 22.61
C ASP A 450 26.06 -10.02 21.55
N ALA A 451 27.30 -9.70 21.97
CA ALA A 451 28.25 -9.04 21.10
C ALA A 451 28.54 -9.81 19.78
N PRO A 452 28.77 -11.14 19.80
CA PRO A 452 29.03 -11.89 18.57
C PRO A 452 27.86 -11.83 17.57
N LEU A 453 26.61 -11.97 18.04
CA LEU A 453 25.42 -11.88 17.18
C LEU A 453 25.26 -10.47 16.61
N ILE A 454 25.49 -9.44 17.41
CA ILE A 454 25.41 -8.04 16.99
C ILE A 454 26.49 -7.72 15.95
N GLU A 455 27.75 -8.12 16.16
CA GLU A 455 28.86 -7.91 15.23
C GLU A 455 28.64 -8.61 13.88
N GLU A 456 28.19 -9.86 13.90
CA GLU A 456 27.83 -10.61 12.70
C GLU A 456 26.69 -9.89 11.94
N THR A 457 25.64 -9.51 12.66
CA THR A 457 24.47 -8.83 12.05
C THR A 457 24.86 -7.50 11.42
N GLN A 458 25.70 -6.70 12.08
CA GLN A 458 26.24 -5.45 11.53
C GLN A 458 27.08 -5.68 10.26
N HIS A 459 27.91 -6.72 10.27
CA HIS A 459 28.73 -7.07 9.11
C HIS A 459 27.85 -7.42 7.90
N LEU A 460 26.86 -8.29 8.11
CA LEU A 460 25.92 -8.71 7.07
C LEU A 460 25.10 -7.54 6.53
N ALA A 461 24.57 -6.68 7.40
CA ALA A 461 23.78 -5.50 7.03
C ALA A 461 24.61 -4.51 6.18
N ARG A 462 25.84 -4.21 6.61
CA ARG A 462 26.76 -3.36 5.83
C ARG A 462 27.10 -3.96 4.47
N ARG A 463 27.30 -5.28 4.41
CA ARG A 463 27.57 -5.97 3.15
C ARG A 463 26.39 -5.91 2.18
N ALA A 464 25.17 -6.07 2.68
CA ALA A 464 23.94 -5.95 1.90
C ALA A 464 23.81 -4.56 1.26
N LEU A 465 23.92 -3.49 2.04
CA LEU A 465 23.84 -2.11 1.55
C LEU A 465 24.98 -1.75 0.58
N ALA A 466 26.19 -2.30 0.80
CA ALA A 466 27.32 -2.04 -0.09
C ALA A 466 27.13 -2.66 -1.48
N LEU A 467 26.43 -3.79 -1.58
CA LEU A 467 26.16 -4.46 -2.86
C LEU A 467 25.05 -3.75 -3.66
N GLU A 468 23.95 -3.38 -3.02
CA GLU A 468 22.80 -2.74 -3.67
C GLU A 468 22.21 -1.61 -2.80
N PRO A 469 22.84 -0.43 -2.75
CA PRO A 469 22.38 0.66 -1.89
C PRO A 469 21.00 1.22 -2.27
N GLY A 470 20.55 0.99 -3.52
CA GLY A 470 19.24 1.43 -4.03
C GLY A 470 18.15 0.37 -3.97
N ASN A 471 18.37 -0.78 -3.34
CA ASN A 471 17.35 -1.84 -3.25
C ASN A 471 16.38 -1.56 -2.09
N ALA A 472 15.08 -1.47 -2.40
CA ALA A 472 14.06 -1.10 -1.41
C ALA A 472 13.90 -2.17 -0.31
N LEU A 473 13.90 -3.45 -0.67
CA LEU A 473 13.80 -4.53 0.30
C LEU A 473 15.02 -4.55 1.24
N VAL A 474 16.22 -4.43 0.69
CA VAL A 474 17.47 -4.38 1.47
C VAL A 474 17.44 -3.21 2.46
N SER A 475 17.05 -2.01 1.99
CA SER A 475 16.92 -0.82 2.85
C SER A 475 15.90 -1.03 3.97
N ALA A 476 14.76 -1.68 3.69
CA ALA A 476 13.74 -1.99 4.69
C ALA A 476 14.23 -2.97 5.76
N LEU A 477 14.85 -4.07 5.33
CA LEU A 477 15.37 -5.10 6.27
C LEU A 477 16.49 -4.54 7.15
N VAL A 478 17.44 -3.82 6.56
CA VAL A 478 18.53 -3.18 7.31
C VAL A 478 18.02 -2.06 8.21
N GLY A 479 17.03 -1.27 7.76
CA GLY A 479 16.37 -0.28 8.60
C GLY A 479 15.75 -0.89 9.86
N HIS A 480 15.11 -2.05 9.75
CA HIS A 480 14.58 -2.75 10.91
C HIS A 480 15.67 -3.25 11.86
N ILE A 481 16.76 -3.79 11.33
CA ILE A 481 17.91 -4.23 12.14
C ILE A 481 18.46 -3.05 12.96
N HIS A 482 18.64 -1.88 12.32
CA HIS A 482 19.14 -0.68 13.00
C HIS A 482 18.16 -0.16 14.06
N SER A 483 16.85 -0.18 13.79
CA SER A 483 15.85 0.27 14.76
C SER A 483 15.68 -0.71 15.92
N TYR A 484 15.67 -2.03 15.64
CA TYR A 484 15.31 -3.04 16.62
C TYR A 484 16.49 -3.50 17.47
N LEU A 485 17.66 -3.78 16.84
CA LEU A 485 18.83 -4.31 17.54
C LEU A 485 19.81 -3.24 18.00
N PHE A 486 19.93 -2.12 17.26
CA PHE A 486 20.96 -1.11 17.56
C PHE A 486 20.39 0.18 18.15
N GLY A 487 19.06 0.40 18.09
CA GLY A 487 18.42 1.60 18.61
C GLY A 487 18.73 2.88 17.79
N GLU A 488 19.21 2.74 16.56
CA GLU A 488 19.60 3.84 15.67
C GLU A 488 18.42 4.34 14.84
N PHE A 489 17.42 4.97 15.49
CA PHE A 489 16.13 5.30 14.89
C PHE A 489 16.22 6.28 13.72
N ASP A 490 17.09 7.31 13.80
CA ASP A 490 17.21 8.31 12.72
C ASP A 490 17.77 7.69 11.44
N TYR A 491 18.80 6.85 11.59
CA TYR A 491 19.39 6.14 10.44
C TYR A 491 18.40 5.12 9.85
N ALA A 492 17.70 4.39 10.70
CA ALA A 492 16.66 3.46 10.27
C ALA A 492 15.51 4.17 9.54
N ALA A 493 15.07 5.34 10.02
CA ALA A 493 14.05 6.14 9.36
C ALA A 493 14.47 6.55 7.95
N ALA A 494 15.72 7.02 7.79
CA ALA A 494 16.25 7.38 6.47
C ALA A 494 16.26 6.19 5.49
N LEU A 495 16.57 4.97 5.98
CA LEU A 495 16.53 3.75 5.17
C LEU A 495 15.10 3.37 4.78
N PHE A 496 14.12 3.49 5.68
CA PHE A 496 12.71 3.23 5.35
C PHE A 496 12.16 4.25 4.35
N GLU A 497 12.46 5.53 4.52
CA GLU A 497 12.08 6.57 3.57
C GLU A 497 12.71 6.34 2.19
N GLN A 498 13.98 5.95 2.15
CA GLN A 498 14.63 5.55 0.90
C GLN A 498 13.94 4.34 0.27
N SER A 499 13.63 3.31 1.06
CA SER A 499 12.91 2.13 0.59
C SER A 499 11.58 2.50 -0.06
N LEU A 500 10.77 3.31 0.62
CA LEU A 500 9.43 3.70 0.15
C LEU A 500 9.47 4.69 -1.02
N ARG A 501 10.51 5.52 -1.14
CA ARG A 501 10.73 6.34 -2.36
C ARG A 501 11.06 5.46 -3.57
N VAL A 502 11.86 4.43 -3.38
CA VAL A 502 12.25 3.51 -4.46
C VAL A 502 11.09 2.59 -4.83
N ASN A 503 10.43 1.98 -3.86
CA ASN A 503 9.31 1.07 -4.08
C ASN A 503 8.19 1.31 -3.04
N PRO A 504 7.21 2.16 -3.36
CA PRO A 504 6.08 2.40 -2.47
C PRO A 504 5.21 1.16 -2.20
N ALA A 505 5.30 0.12 -3.06
CA ALA A 505 4.62 -1.16 -2.86
C ALA A 505 5.37 -2.13 -1.94
N GLN A 506 6.54 -1.74 -1.38
CA GLN A 506 7.30 -2.61 -0.48
C GLN A 506 6.59 -2.73 0.87
N THR A 507 5.76 -3.76 1.00
CA THR A 507 4.87 -3.99 2.16
C THR A 507 5.65 -4.10 3.48
N LEU A 508 6.80 -4.80 3.48
CA LEU A 508 7.64 -4.91 4.67
C LEU A 508 8.21 -3.57 5.11
N ALA A 509 8.50 -2.64 4.17
CA ALA A 509 8.97 -1.32 4.54
C ALA A 509 7.91 -0.55 5.35
N TRP A 510 6.65 -0.59 4.93
CA TRP A 510 5.54 0.03 5.67
C TRP A 510 5.36 -0.59 7.05
N ASP A 511 5.41 -1.91 7.14
CA ASP A 511 5.22 -2.66 8.38
C ASP A 511 6.33 -2.40 9.39
N LEU A 512 7.59 -2.53 8.95
CA LEU A 512 8.75 -2.35 9.80
C LEU A 512 8.98 -0.88 10.19
N TYR A 513 8.59 0.06 9.31
CA TYR A 513 8.60 1.49 9.65
C TYR A 513 7.51 1.83 10.68
N ALA A 514 6.36 1.16 10.63
CA ALA A 514 5.35 1.25 11.69
C ALA A 514 5.92 0.82 13.05
N MET A 515 6.69 -0.27 13.09
CA MET A 515 7.36 -0.71 14.31
C MET A 515 8.36 0.33 14.83
N LEU A 516 9.18 0.94 13.94
CA LEU A 516 10.08 2.02 14.35
C LEU A 516 9.30 3.18 15.01
N HIS A 517 8.19 3.62 14.40
CA HIS A 517 7.39 4.71 14.96
C HIS A 517 6.77 4.34 16.32
N ALA A 518 6.40 3.07 16.54
CA ALA A 518 5.95 2.61 17.84
C ALA A 518 7.08 2.72 18.88
N TYR A 519 8.28 2.26 18.54
CA TYR A 519 9.46 2.32 19.41
C TYR A 519 9.95 3.75 19.68
N ALA A 520 9.76 4.65 18.70
CA ALA A 520 10.09 6.07 18.83
C ALA A 520 9.00 6.90 19.56
N GLY A 521 7.96 6.25 20.09
CA GLY A 521 6.91 6.93 20.85
C GLY A 521 5.89 7.69 19.99
N GLN A 522 5.69 7.27 18.75
CA GLN A 522 4.69 7.81 17.81
C GLN A 522 3.60 6.75 17.48
N PRO A 523 2.88 6.21 18.48
CA PRO A 523 2.06 5.02 18.29
C PRO A 523 0.87 5.22 17.35
N LYS A 524 0.30 6.43 17.26
CA LYS A 524 -0.81 6.72 16.34
C LYS A 524 -0.36 6.64 14.88
N ARG A 525 0.81 7.22 14.55
CA ARG A 525 1.41 7.12 13.22
C ARG A 525 1.78 5.67 12.91
N ALA A 526 2.34 4.97 13.88
CA ALA A 526 2.66 3.55 13.78
C ALA A 526 1.42 2.71 13.40
N LEU A 527 0.30 2.91 14.09
CA LEU A 527 -0.94 2.17 13.83
C LEU A 527 -1.51 2.45 12.43
N ALA A 528 -1.47 3.71 11.96
CA ALA A 528 -1.92 4.06 10.61
C ALA A 528 -1.08 3.33 9.54
N MET A 529 0.26 3.34 9.69
CA MET A 529 1.17 2.63 8.77
C MET A 529 0.99 1.12 8.82
N ALA A 530 0.78 0.53 10.00
CA ALA A 530 0.51 -0.90 10.16
C ALA A 530 -0.81 -1.31 9.47
N ARG A 531 -1.85 -0.48 9.54
CA ARG A 531 -3.11 -0.68 8.81
C ARG A 531 -2.87 -0.67 7.29
N TRP A 532 -2.03 0.24 6.80
CA TRP A 532 -1.68 0.30 5.39
C TRP A 532 -0.87 -0.91 4.93
N ALA A 533 0.16 -1.32 5.67
CA ALA A 533 0.92 -2.53 5.40
C ALA A 533 0.01 -3.77 5.34
N ARG A 534 -0.93 -3.88 6.29
CA ARG A 534 -1.93 -4.96 6.30
C ARG A 534 -2.88 -4.92 5.10
N HIS A 535 -3.24 -3.72 4.62
CA HIS A 535 -4.04 -3.57 3.41
C HIS A 535 -3.27 -4.03 2.17
N LEU A 536 -2.01 -3.61 2.00
CA LEU A 536 -1.15 -4.06 0.91
C LEU A 536 -0.94 -5.58 0.92
N GLY A 537 -0.62 -6.14 2.09
CA GLY A 537 -0.39 -7.57 2.28
C GLY A 537 -1.65 -8.37 2.63
N ALA A 538 -2.83 -7.96 2.16
CA ALA A 538 -4.11 -8.59 2.50
C ALA A 538 -4.16 -10.08 2.17
N PHE A 539 -3.51 -10.50 1.11
CA PHE A 539 -3.46 -11.86 0.60
C PHE A 539 -2.10 -12.54 0.78
N SER A 540 -1.17 -11.86 1.46
CA SER A 540 0.17 -12.37 1.71
C SER A 540 0.15 -13.67 2.52
N PRO A 541 1.01 -14.65 2.20
CA PRO A 541 1.23 -15.82 3.04
C PRO A 541 1.79 -15.45 4.43
N HIS A 542 2.28 -14.21 4.57
CA HIS A 542 2.81 -13.65 5.82
C HIS A 542 1.84 -12.65 6.48
N ARG A 543 0.55 -12.69 6.13
CA ARG A 543 -0.48 -11.77 6.63
C ARG A 543 -0.52 -11.67 8.14
N TYR A 544 -0.33 -12.79 8.84
CA TYR A 544 -0.28 -12.83 10.30
C TYR A 544 0.83 -11.94 10.89
N TYR A 545 1.93 -11.73 10.16
CA TYR A 545 3.02 -10.85 10.60
C TYR A 545 2.60 -9.37 10.59
N PHE A 546 1.88 -8.94 9.56
CA PHE A 546 1.29 -7.59 9.51
C PHE A 546 0.18 -7.40 10.56
N GLU A 547 -0.59 -8.45 10.86
CA GLU A 547 -1.53 -8.42 11.99
C GLU A 547 -0.79 -8.30 13.34
N THR A 548 0.39 -8.88 13.47
CA THR A 548 1.21 -8.74 14.68
C THR A 548 1.64 -7.30 14.90
N THR A 549 2.11 -6.62 13.86
CA THR A 549 2.46 -5.20 13.92
C THR A 549 1.25 -4.35 14.27
N ARG A 550 0.07 -4.63 13.70
CA ARG A 550 -1.19 -3.98 14.09
C ARG A 550 -1.53 -4.20 15.57
N ALA A 551 -1.33 -5.41 16.07
CA ALA A 551 -1.60 -5.71 17.48
C ALA A 551 -0.66 -4.93 18.42
N ILE A 552 0.65 -4.89 18.11
CA ILE A 552 1.64 -4.16 18.91
C ILE A 552 1.35 -2.65 18.87
N THR A 553 1.17 -2.09 17.67
CA THR A 553 0.92 -0.65 17.50
C THR A 553 -0.43 -0.22 18.08
N GLY A 554 -1.46 -1.09 18.00
CA GLY A 554 -2.75 -0.90 18.65
C GLY A 554 -2.63 -0.84 20.17
N ASN A 555 -1.89 -1.76 20.79
CA ASN A 555 -1.64 -1.74 22.23
C ASN A 555 -0.89 -0.47 22.66
N PHE A 556 0.19 -0.11 21.96
CA PHE A 556 0.99 1.09 22.26
C PHE A 556 0.22 2.40 22.07
N SER A 557 -0.79 2.42 21.19
CA SER A 557 -1.67 3.58 20.97
C SER A 557 -2.87 3.65 21.92
N GLY A 558 -3.09 2.61 22.74
CA GLY A 558 -4.27 2.46 23.60
C GLY A 558 -5.52 1.96 22.86
N ASP A 559 -5.41 1.61 21.55
CA ASP A 559 -6.50 0.96 20.80
C ASP A 559 -6.49 -0.55 21.05
N HIS A 560 -6.88 -0.93 22.26
CA HIS A 560 -6.84 -2.32 22.72
C HIS A 560 -7.81 -3.24 21.96
N ARG A 561 -8.89 -2.70 21.38
CA ARG A 561 -9.80 -3.48 20.54
C ARG A 561 -9.09 -3.93 19.27
N THR A 562 -8.49 -2.98 18.55
CA THR A 562 -7.65 -3.32 17.37
C THR A 562 -6.51 -4.27 17.74
N ALA A 563 -5.87 -4.08 18.92
CA ALA A 563 -4.79 -4.96 19.37
C ALA A 563 -5.27 -6.40 19.59
N ILE A 564 -6.45 -6.59 20.19
CA ILE A 564 -7.01 -7.93 20.46
C ILE A 564 -7.46 -8.58 19.15
N ASP A 565 -8.22 -7.88 18.31
CA ASP A 565 -8.74 -8.40 17.05
C ASP A 565 -7.60 -8.85 16.13
N ALA A 566 -6.58 -8.00 15.96
CA ALA A 566 -5.40 -8.30 15.16
C ALA A 566 -4.57 -9.45 15.78
N GLY A 567 -4.35 -9.42 17.10
CA GLY A 567 -3.60 -10.45 17.80
C GLY A 567 -4.26 -11.82 17.74
N GLN A 568 -5.58 -11.91 17.89
CA GLN A 568 -6.33 -13.16 17.74
C GLN A 568 -6.29 -13.68 16.30
N SER A 569 -6.43 -12.78 15.30
CA SER A 569 -6.31 -13.16 13.89
C SER A 569 -4.92 -13.76 13.60
N ALA A 570 -3.86 -13.14 14.08
CA ALA A 570 -2.49 -13.64 13.89
C ALA A 570 -2.25 -14.97 14.62
N LEU A 571 -2.73 -15.14 15.87
CA LEU A 571 -2.61 -16.40 16.62
C LEU A 571 -3.40 -17.55 16.00
N ALA A 572 -4.50 -17.29 15.29
CA ALA A 572 -5.23 -18.32 14.56
C ALA A 572 -4.37 -18.93 13.43
N GLU A 573 -3.49 -18.14 12.82
CA GLU A 573 -2.56 -18.58 11.78
C GLU A 573 -1.23 -19.11 12.36
N ARG A 574 -0.78 -18.53 13.49
CA ARG A 574 0.50 -18.87 14.18
C ARG A 574 0.32 -18.95 15.70
N PRO A 575 -0.13 -20.09 16.21
CA PRO A 575 -0.45 -20.26 17.64
C PRO A 575 0.75 -20.05 18.59
N ASP A 576 1.97 -20.28 18.10
CA ASP A 576 3.19 -20.27 18.89
C ASP A 576 3.94 -18.93 18.84
N PHE A 577 3.28 -17.86 18.41
CA PHE A 577 3.93 -16.55 18.30
C PHE A 577 3.93 -15.81 19.66
N ASN A 578 5.01 -15.98 20.42
CA ASN A 578 5.14 -15.50 21.80
C ASN A 578 4.96 -13.99 21.97
N SER A 579 5.46 -13.18 21.02
CA SER A 579 5.33 -11.72 21.09
C SER A 579 3.89 -11.26 21.14
N LEU A 580 2.96 -11.95 20.46
CA LEU A 580 1.54 -11.66 20.50
C LEU A 580 0.89 -11.96 21.84
N LEU A 581 1.32 -13.03 22.53
CA LEU A 581 0.78 -13.39 23.84
C LEU A 581 0.98 -12.23 24.83
N ARG A 582 2.15 -11.57 24.81
CA ARG A 582 2.46 -10.41 25.67
C ARG A 582 1.50 -9.25 25.41
N VAL A 583 1.22 -8.96 24.13
CA VAL A 583 0.30 -7.90 23.69
C VAL A 583 -1.13 -8.20 24.13
N LEU A 584 -1.59 -9.45 23.96
CA LEU A 584 -2.94 -9.88 24.34
C LEU A 584 -3.15 -9.88 25.85
N VAL A 585 -2.13 -10.27 26.62
CA VAL A 585 -2.14 -10.13 28.10
C VAL A 585 -2.39 -8.67 28.50
N SER A 586 -1.56 -7.76 27.97
CA SER A 586 -1.64 -6.33 28.29
C SER A 586 -2.97 -5.71 27.84
N SER A 587 -3.40 -5.98 26.60
CA SER A 587 -4.61 -5.38 26.02
C SER A 587 -5.90 -5.85 26.71
N ASN A 588 -6.02 -7.13 27.06
CA ASN A 588 -7.17 -7.63 27.80
C ASN A 588 -7.22 -7.06 29.23
N ALA A 589 -6.08 -6.92 29.88
CA ALA A 589 -6.02 -6.30 31.22
C ALA A 589 -6.45 -4.81 31.19
N HIS A 590 -6.15 -4.08 30.12
CA HIS A 590 -6.62 -2.69 29.96
C HIS A 590 -8.12 -2.57 29.67
N LEU A 591 -8.73 -3.60 29.07
CA LEU A 591 -10.17 -3.65 28.83
C LEU A 591 -10.97 -4.31 29.97
N ASP A 592 -10.35 -4.49 31.15
CA ASP A 592 -10.95 -5.13 32.32
C ASP A 592 -11.51 -6.55 32.00
N ARG A 593 -10.74 -7.33 31.23
CA ARG A 593 -11.01 -8.72 30.88
C ARG A 593 -10.01 -9.66 31.57
N PRO A 594 -10.13 -9.85 32.90
CA PRO A 594 -9.12 -10.57 33.68
C PRO A 594 -8.99 -12.04 33.34
N ASP A 595 -10.07 -12.69 32.92
CA ASP A 595 -10.04 -14.14 32.60
C ASP A 595 -9.31 -14.39 31.29
N GLU A 596 -9.53 -13.58 30.26
CA GLU A 596 -8.80 -13.64 29.00
C GLU A 596 -7.33 -13.24 29.18
N ALA A 597 -7.05 -12.21 29.97
CA ALA A 597 -5.70 -11.81 30.30
C ALA A 597 -4.93 -12.96 31.00
N ARG A 598 -5.57 -13.64 31.95
CA ARG A 598 -5.02 -14.81 32.66
C ARG A 598 -4.77 -15.98 31.70
N LEU A 599 -5.73 -16.29 30.83
CA LEU A 599 -5.58 -17.36 29.82
C LEU A 599 -4.35 -17.14 28.94
N PHE A 600 -4.14 -15.93 28.42
CA PHE A 600 -2.96 -15.61 27.60
C PHE A 600 -1.67 -15.57 28.43
N LEU A 601 -1.73 -15.16 29.69
CA LEU A 601 -0.57 -15.18 30.59
C LEU A 601 -0.13 -16.62 30.91
N GLU A 602 -1.06 -17.52 31.17
CA GLU A 602 -0.75 -18.95 31.38
C GLU A 602 -0.09 -19.54 30.14
N ARG A 603 -0.59 -19.27 28.94
CA ARG A 603 0.04 -19.70 27.68
C ARG A 603 1.44 -19.10 27.52
N LEU A 604 1.62 -17.82 27.83
CA LEU A 604 2.92 -17.16 27.77
C LEU A 604 3.93 -17.81 28.73
N LEU A 605 3.52 -18.13 29.96
CA LEU A 605 4.37 -18.79 30.95
C LEU A 605 4.72 -20.25 30.62
N GLN A 606 3.91 -20.93 29.77
CA GLN A 606 4.28 -22.25 29.24
C GLN A 606 5.46 -22.18 28.28
N VAL A 607 5.57 -21.12 27.48
CA VAL A 607 6.64 -20.95 26.49
C VAL A 607 7.81 -20.10 27.03
N GLU A 608 7.53 -19.22 27.99
CA GLU A 608 8.50 -18.36 28.68
C GLU A 608 8.30 -18.47 30.21
N PRO A 609 8.75 -19.57 30.86
CA PRO A 609 8.48 -19.80 32.29
C PRO A 609 9.00 -18.72 33.23
N ASN A 610 10.07 -18.01 32.85
CA ASN A 610 10.70 -16.94 33.62
C ASN A 610 10.29 -15.53 33.13
N PHE A 611 9.18 -15.41 32.40
CA PHE A 611 8.74 -14.11 31.93
C PHE A 611 8.41 -13.17 33.09
N SER A 612 9.04 -11.98 33.07
CA SER A 612 8.85 -10.91 34.03
C SER A 612 9.06 -9.54 33.36
N ILE A 613 8.69 -8.47 34.03
CA ILE A 613 8.98 -7.11 33.55
C ILE A 613 10.50 -6.86 33.49
N ALA A 614 11.25 -7.36 34.47
CA ALA A 614 12.70 -7.26 34.48
C ALA A 614 13.31 -8.00 33.28
N SER A 615 12.88 -9.25 33.02
CA SER A 615 13.38 -10.03 31.90
C SER A 615 13.06 -9.40 30.53
N LEU A 616 11.95 -8.66 30.42
CA LEU A 616 11.59 -7.93 29.21
C LEU A 616 12.52 -6.72 28.98
N ARG A 617 12.90 -6.00 30.05
CA ARG A 617 13.85 -4.88 29.99
C ARG A 617 15.27 -5.34 29.72
N GLU A 618 15.72 -6.37 30.42
CA GLU A 618 17.06 -6.99 30.24
C GLU A 618 17.23 -7.55 28.81
N GLY A 619 16.15 -8.06 28.21
CA GLY A 619 16.14 -8.51 26.84
C GLY A 619 16.13 -7.39 25.80
N GLY A 620 16.22 -6.11 26.20
CA GLY A 620 16.35 -4.97 25.30
C GLY A 620 15.12 -4.69 24.45
N TYR A 621 13.90 -5.03 24.93
CA TYR A 621 12.69 -4.74 24.16
C TYR A 621 12.57 -3.24 23.90
N PRO A 622 12.48 -2.81 22.61
CA PRO A 622 12.56 -1.39 22.29
C PRO A 622 11.30 -0.63 22.69
N GLY A 623 11.45 0.67 22.95
CA GLY A 623 10.35 1.59 23.17
C GLY A 623 9.66 1.49 24.54
N LEU A 624 10.14 0.68 25.49
CA LEU A 624 9.52 0.53 26.81
C LEU A 624 9.48 1.81 27.65
N ASP A 625 10.39 2.76 27.39
CA ASP A 625 10.46 4.05 28.10
C ASP A 625 9.59 5.15 27.45
N THR A 626 8.97 4.86 26.31
CA THR A 626 7.97 5.73 25.70
C THR A 626 6.63 5.68 26.45
N GLU A 627 5.72 6.60 26.14
CA GLU A 627 4.37 6.58 26.73
C GLU A 627 3.65 5.26 26.39
N GLY A 628 3.69 4.83 25.13
CA GLY A 628 3.08 3.56 24.67
C GLY A 628 3.72 2.34 25.33
N GLY A 629 5.06 2.33 25.48
CA GLY A 629 5.76 1.25 26.17
C GLY A 629 5.45 1.17 27.65
N ARG A 630 5.35 2.30 28.35
CA ARG A 630 4.90 2.33 29.76
C ARG A 630 3.45 1.83 29.88
N HIS A 631 2.59 2.23 28.96
CA HIS A 631 1.21 1.76 28.91
C HIS A 631 1.16 0.23 28.69
N PHE A 632 1.95 -0.30 27.78
CA PHE A 632 2.07 -1.75 27.58
C PHE A 632 2.52 -2.48 28.86
N LEU A 633 3.54 -1.97 29.56
CA LEU A 633 4.03 -2.55 30.82
C LEU A 633 2.97 -2.48 31.93
N ASP A 634 2.20 -1.38 31.99
CA ASP A 634 1.12 -1.22 32.96
C ASP A 634 0.03 -2.28 32.79
N GLY A 635 -0.35 -2.59 31.54
CA GLY A 635 -1.27 -3.68 31.24
C GLY A 635 -0.75 -5.05 31.67
N LEU A 636 0.55 -5.33 31.45
CA LEU A 636 1.17 -6.56 31.93
C LEU A 636 1.14 -6.66 33.47
N MET A 637 1.43 -5.57 34.17
CA MET A 637 1.37 -5.51 35.64
C MET A 637 -0.05 -5.70 36.15
N LYS A 638 -1.06 -5.09 35.51
CA LYS A 638 -2.48 -5.30 35.82
C LYS A 638 -2.90 -6.76 35.67
N ALA A 639 -2.36 -7.48 34.70
CA ALA A 639 -2.60 -8.90 34.50
C ALA A 639 -1.86 -9.80 35.52
N GLY A 640 -1.03 -9.25 36.40
CA GLY A 640 -0.30 -10.01 37.41
C GLY A 640 1.08 -10.51 36.99
N VAL A 641 1.66 -9.99 35.91
CA VAL A 641 3.03 -10.30 35.51
C VAL A 641 4.02 -9.84 36.58
N ARG A 642 4.96 -10.72 37.00
CA ARG A 642 5.97 -10.43 38.02
C ARG A 642 6.88 -9.28 37.60
N ARG A 643 7.30 -8.46 38.57
CA ARG A 643 8.26 -7.38 38.30
C ARG A 643 9.69 -7.89 38.11
N HIS A 644 10.07 -8.94 38.90
CA HIS A 644 11.38 -9.59 38.92
C HIS A 644 11.26 -11.08 38.67
#